data_a010ee62bff633cb6bfaf274f7f4b959
#
_entry.id   a010ee62bff633cb6bfaf274f7f4b959
#
_cell.length_a   1.000
_cell.length_b   1.000
_cell.length_c   1.000
_cell.angle_alpha   90.00
_cell.angle_beta   90.00
_cell.angle_gamma   90.00
#
_symmetry.space_group_name_H-M   'P 1'
#
loop_
_entity.id
_entity.type
_entity.pdbx_description
1 polymer ?
#
loop_
_entity_poly.entity_id
_entity_poly.type
_entity_poly.pdbx_seq_one_letter_code
_entity_poly.pdbx_strand_id
1 'polypeptide(L)'
;MQNIFRILLISACTWFALNAQAAAEQDSNDRLRIIVTSDGEIDDQCSLVRFLLYSNEWDIEAFVTSSSQYHWHGHRWPGDDWYKPFYEAYGKVWPNLLKHDSRYPSVSELEKITFLGNVETEGEMDKVTAGSQRIAEILLDKSDPRPIWLQAWGGTNTIARALKTIEEEHPEEMERVAKKMLLYLIWEQDDTYQRYILPHWGKYNIPTIICDQFEAVAYRWKKTLPDSLHRYYDGAFMNKHILENHGELCAAYPAHDNGDFRSEGDSPAYFHVIPTGLRSHENPGWGGWGGRFVKVRQNTWYDPVPVKDYVYPEGRWSGNTAWGRQATRPNSGVTREEYMPYFKPTGRWSKALQHDFAARADWCVKSYDEANHQPVVKCNKENIYARPGEKIRLSAKGTYDPDGDHLTYRWWHYKEAGTVTGEPNLSSADKQETFVTVPADATEGSVMHIILEVTDSGTPSLTRYARVVVNVTSRLMSQRVADAEMIRFPEAWQTDSARRPAFGYCQGLEMKAMHMLADKMDEMGQKAEADRYRNYALSYTDMFVREDGTILNYDYVNGRRNLDMINSGKVLFNAYKITGEERYRKAIHLLYSAIEKHPRNSYGGFWHKENYPWQMWLDGLYMCAPFLAQYGKEFGKPECIDDAIHQCLLVRKHMRDKKTGLYYHAWDEKKVQRWCDPATGLSHHFWGRSIGWWMMAVTDVLDFVPENHPKRGELIAILDDLAATMLKFRKDGCWYQLVNLQDRHPNYKEGTVTSMMLYCYTKALQKGYISRRKYKDVPMEIYSAIQQHLFSVDSNGLPDLTQCCKVAGLGGNPYRDGSFEYYMSEPIRSNDPKAVGPFIMACIMLGL
;
A
#
# COMPACT_ATOMS: atom_id res chain seq x y z
N MET A 1 25.02 4.14 45.09
CA MET A 1 23.73 3.62 44.64
C MET A 1 22.76 4.71 44.22
N GLN A 2 22.60 5.81 44.93
CA GLN A 2 21.64 6.90 44.57
C GLN A 2 21.95 7.62 43.23
N ASN A 3 23.22 7.76 42.83
CA ASN A 3 23.58 8.43 41.57
C ASN A 3 23.39 7.52 40.33
N ILE A 4 23.47 6.20 40.48
CA ILE A 4 23.22 5.25 39.39
C ILE A 4 21.70 5.17 39.08
N PHE A 5 20.85 5.26 40.11
CA PHE A 5 19.39 5.32 39.95
C PHE A 5 18.91 6.62 39.26
N ARG A 6 19.55 7.75 39.52
CA ARG A 6 19.24 9.02 38.83
C ARG A 6 19.63 9.02 37.36
N ILE A 7 20.77 8.42 37.01
CA ILE A 7 21.22 8.31 35.60
C ILE A 7 20.33 7.34 34.83
N LEU A 8 19.89 6.24 35.45
CA LEU A 8 18.95 5.27 34.84
C LEU A 8 17.54 5.87 34.66
N LEU A 9 17.05 6.69 35.58
CA LEU A 9 15.76 7.39 35.41
C LEU A 9 15.82 8.47 34.32
N ILE A 10 16.90 9.22 34.21
CA ILE A 10 17.06 10.26 33.17
C ILE A 10 17.22 9.60 31.79
N SER A 11 17.94 8.49 31.69
CA SER A 11 18.06 7.78 30.42
C SER A 11 16.75 7.07 30.00
N ALA A 12 15.96 6.58 30.95
CA ALA A 12 14.64 6.02 30.66
C ALA A 12 13.64 7.11 30.21
N CYS A 13 13.61 8.27 30.87
CA CYS A 13 12.75 9.37 30.47
C CYS A 13 13.14 9.96 29.11
N THR A 14 14.43 10.07 28.79
CA THR A 14 14.87 10.51 27.46
C THR A 14 14.58 9.48 26.38
N TRP A 15 14.69 8.19 26.70
CA TRP A 15 14.36 7.11 25.75
C TRP A 15 12.84 7.04 25.49
N PHE A 16 12.01 7.22 26.50
CA PHE A 16 10.55 7.35 26.35
C PHE A 16 10.15 8.60 25.57
N ALA A 17 10.79 9.75 25.82
CA ALA A 17 10.53 10.98 25.09
C ALA A 17 10.94 10.88 23.60
N LEU A 18 12.09 10.30 23.31
CA LEU A 18 12.56 10.08 21.93
C LEU A 18 11.67 9.06 21.17
N ASN A 19 11.20 8.00 21.84
CA ASN A 19 10.27 7.05 21.22
C ASN A 19 8.88 7.64 21.05
N ALA A 20 8.40 8.48 21.96
CA ALA A 20 7.15 9.20 21.82
C ALA A 20 7.23 10.24 20.68
N GLN A 21 8.36 10.91 20.51
CA GLN A 21 8.56 11.87 19.43
C GLN A 21 8.68 11.16 18.06
N ALA A 22 9.39 10.04 17.98
CA ALA A 22 9.46 9.23 16.76
C ALA A 22 8.10 8.57 16.40
N ALA A 23 7.32 8.15 17.39
CA ALA A 23 5.95 7.67 17.18
C ALA A 23 5.01 8.82 16.75
N ALA A 24 5.15 10.01 17.31
CA ALA A 24 4.38 11.19 16.92
C ALA A 24 4.75 11.68 15.51
N GLU A 25 6.02 11.62 15.09
CA GLU A 25 6.46 11.96 13.73
C GLU A 25 5.97 10.93 12.70
N GLN A 26 5.88 9.65 13.06
CA GLN A 26 5.35 8.60 12.18
C GLN A 26 3.82 8.68 12.08
N ASP A 27 3.13 9.06 13.15
CA ASP A 27 1.67 9.23 13.20
C ASP A 27 1.22 10.52 12.47
N SER A 28 2.05 11.57 12.45
CA SER A 28 1.75 12.81 11.71
C SER A 28 1.75 12.64 10.19
N ASN A 29 2.47 11.67 9.65
CA ASN A 29 2.52 11.41 8.21
C ASN A 29 1.31 10.60 7.69
N ASP A 30 0.52 9.98 8.58
CA ASP A 30 -0.59 9.13 8.19
C ASP A 30 -1.96 9.83 8.25
N ARG A 31 -2.05 11.05 8.85
CA ARG A 31 -3.30 11.81 8.91
C ARG A 31 -3.63 12.46 7.57
N LEU A 32 -4.93 12.48 7.23
CA LEU A 32 -5.40 13.18 6.05
C LEU A 32 -5.40 14.69 6.28
N ARG A 33 -5.07 15.46 5.25
CA ARG A 33 -5.07 16.92 5.27
C ARG A 33 -6.39 17.46 4.78
N ILE A 34 -6.95 18.43 5.50
CA ILE A 34 -8.23 19.04 5.15
C ILE A 34 -8.17 20.56 5.18
N ILE A 35 -8.93 21.19 4.28
CA ILE A 35 -9.34 22.59 4.33
C ILE A 35 -10.86 22.61 4.33
N VAL A 36 -11.46 23.39 5.22
CA VAL A 36 -12.92 23.58 5.31
C VAL A 36 -13.26 25.00 4.91
N THR A 37 -14.26 25.18 4.02
CA THR A 37 -14.92 26.47 3.80
C THR A 37 -16.40 26.38 4.22
N SER A 38 -16.92 27.38 4.94
CA SER A 38 -18.22 27.36 5.63
C SER A 38 -18.89 28.70 5.57
N ASP A 39 -20.22 28.75 5.31
CA ASP A 39 -21.01 29.97 5.25
C ASP A 39 -21.79 30.29 6.55
N GLY A 40 -21.57 29.44 7.59
CA GLY A 40 -22.06 29.66 8.95
C GLY A 40 -23.56 29.48 9.13
N GLU A 41 -24.26 28.81 8.20
CA GLU A 41 -25.66 28.40 8.35
C GLU A 41 -25.84 27.56 9.64
N ILE A 42 -27.06 27.33 10.07
CA ILE A 42 -27.32 26.59 11.31
C ILE A 42 -26.83 25.14 11.29
N ASP A 43 -26.79 24.52 10.10
CA ASP A 43 -26.20 23.18 9.96
C ASP A 43 -24.67 23.20 9.98
N ASP A 44 -24.03 24.28 9.47
CA ASP A 44 -22.59 24.51 9.69
C ASP A 44 -22.27 24.62 11.18
N GLN A 45 -23.10 25.36 11.93
CA GLN A 45 -22.90 25.51 13.39
C GLN A 45 -23.05 24.18 14.13
N CYS A 46 -24.07 23.37 13.79
CA CYS A 46 -24.22 22.02 14.31
C CYS A 46 -23.02 21.13 13.93
N SER A 47 -22.63 21.18 12.66
CA SER A 47 -21.50 20.42 12.13
C SER A 47 -20.19 20.82 12.78
N LEU A 48 -19.98 22.12 13.09
CA LEU A 48 -18.77 22.62 13.75
C LEU A 48 -18.62 22.06 15.16
N VAL A 49 -19.72 21.93 15.93
CA VAL A 49 -19.65 21.31 17.27
C VAL A 49 -19.10 19.90 17.19
N ARG A 50 -19.64 19.08 16.29
CA ARG A 50 -19.11 17.71 16.08
C ARG A 50 -17.70 17.74 15.49
N PHE A 51 -17.42 18.57 14.51
CA PHE A 51 -16.10 18.70 13.89
C PHE A 51 -14.99 18.96 14.92
N LEU A 52 -15.23 19.85 15.88
CA LEU A 52 -14.28 20.15 16.95
C LEU A 52 -13.98 18.92 17.83
N LEU A 53 -14.95 18.04 18.04
CA LEU A 53 -14.76 16.78 18.76
C LEU A 53 -13.97 15.73 17.97
N TYR A 54 -13.80 15.92 16.67
CA TYR A 54 -13.03 15.06 15.77
C TYR A 54 -11.75 15.73 15.28
N SER A 55 -11.42 16.93 15.77
CA SER A 55 -10.27 17.71 15.27
C SER A 55 -8.91 17.03 15.49
N ASN A 56 -8.83 15.99 16.30
CA ASN A 56 -7.66 15.12 16.47
C ASN A 56 -7.42 14.15 15.29
N GLU A 57 -8.40 13.94 14.41
CA GLU A 57 -8.35 12.92 13.35
C GLU A 57 -7.59 13.39 12.09
N TRP A 58 -7.44 14.70 11.89
CA TRP A 58 -6.89 15.29 10.67
C TRP A 58 -5.79 16.32 10.93
N ASP A 59 -5.02 16.61 9.89
CA ASP A 59 -4.22 17.81 9.80
C ASP A 59 -5.11 18.91 9.19
N ILE A 60 -5.68 19.76 10.05
CA ILE A 60 -6.55 20.86 9.64
C ILE A 60 -5.66 22.02 9.19
N GLU A 61 -5.58 22.28 7.90
CA GLU A 61 -4.69 23.29 7.31
C GLU A 61 -5.31 24.70 7.32
N ALA A 62 -6.64 24.76 7.15
CA ALA A 62 -7.38 26.00 7.29
C ALA A 62 -8.88 25.73 7.55
N PHE A 63 -9.51 26.65 8.32
CA PHE A 63 -10.95 26.83 8.42
C PHE A 63 -11.27 28.22 7.87
N VAL A 64 -12.12 28.33 6.85
CA VAL A 64 -12.34 29.56 6.12
C VAL A 64 -13.82 29.90 6.04
N THR A 65 -14.22 31.09 6.53
CA THR A 65 -15.58 31.55 6.33
C THR A 65 -15.77 31.95 4.86
N SER A 66 -16.90 31.58 4.25
CA SER A 66 -17.23 31.85 2.86
C SER A 66 -18.73 32.15 2.72
N SER A 67 -19.21 32.44 1.52
CA SER A 67 -20.64 32.65 1.27
C SER A 67 -21.28 31.50 0.51
N SER A 68 -22.61 31.48 0.50
CA SER A 68 -23.43 30.60 -0.33
C SER A 68 -24.63 31.37 -0.90
N GLN A 69 -25.48 30.69 -1.68
CA GLN A 69 -26.76 31.22 -2.12
C GLN A 69 -27.72 31.56 -0.96
N TYR A 70 -27.44 31.08 0.22
CA TYR A 70 -28.29 31.25 1.40
C TYR A 70 -27.76 32.32 2.36
N HIS A 71 -26.44 32.45 2.46
CA HIS A 71 -25.77 33.29 3.44
C HIS A 71 -24.62 34.10 2.82
N TRP A 72 -24.68 35.44 2.89
CA TRP A 72 -23.59 36.38 2.55
C TRP A 72 -23.81 37.70 3.26
N HIS A 73 -22.87 38.65 3.20
CA HIS A 73 -23.03 39.98 3.78
C HIS A 73 -24.33 40.63 3.26
N GLY A 74 -25.17 41.09 4.19
CA GLY A 74 -26.47 41.70 3.85
C GLY A 74 -27.60 40.66 3.62
N HIS A 75 -27.34 39.35 3.67
CA HIS A 75 -28.38 38.34 3.52
C HIS A 75 -28.16 37.18 4.48
N ARG A 76 -28.84 37.18 5.62
CA ARG A 76 -28.82 36.13 6.66
C ARG A 76 -27.42 35.82 7.18
N TRP A 77 -26.47 36.71 7.01
CA TRP A 77 -25.10 36.52 7.42
C TRP A 77 -24.98 36.41 8.95
N PRO A 78 -24.32 35.36 9.49
CA PRO A 78 -24.25 35.14 10.93
C PRO A 78 -23.16 35.97 11.62
N GLY A 79 -22.33 36.71 10.84
CA GLY A 79 -21.16 37.48 11.29
C GLY A 79 -19.86 36.83 10.85
N ASP A 80 -18.83 37.67 10.73
CA ASP A 80 -17.49 37.19 10.29
C ASP A 80 -16.80 36.29 11.33
N ASP A 81 -17.29 36.33 12.55
CA ASP A 81 -16.75 35.63 13.70
C ASP A 81 -17.74 34.64 14.36
N TRP A 82 -18.73 34.19 13.57
CA TRP A 82 -19.78 33.29 14.03
C TRP A 82 -19.28 32.00 14.70
N TYR A 83 -18.06 31.54 14.36
CA TYR A 83 -17.42 30.34 14.93
C TYR A 83 -16.88 30.55 16.36
N LYS A 84 -16.62 31.80 16.79
CA LYS A 84 -15.96 32.09 18.07
C LYS A 84 -16.65 31.53 19.28
N PRO A 85 -17.98 31.62 19.44
CA PRO A 85 -18.65 31.02 20.60
C PRO A 85 -18.41 29.52 20.74
N PHE A 86 -18.26 28.80 19.60
CA PHE A 86 -17.97 27.37 19.57
C PHE A 86 -16.50 27.10 19.95
N TYR A 87 -15.57 27.93 19.52
CA TYR A 87 -14.15 27.84 19.93
C TYR A 87 -13.97 28.16 21.41
N GLU A 88 -14.66 29.14 21.93
CA GLU A 88 -14.66 29.44 23.37
C GLU A 88 -15.21 28.26 24.19
N ALA A 89 -16.33 27.67 23.75
CA ALA A 89 -16.91 26.50 24.36
C ALA A 89 -15.99 25.26 24.29
N TYR A 90 -15.34 25.06 23.13
CA TYR A 90 -14.34 24.01 22.93
C TYR A 90 -13.14 24.19 23.89
N GLY A 91 -12.67 25.42 24.07
CA GLY A 91 -11.57 25.73 24.98
C GLY A 91 -11.82 25.28 26.43
N LYS A 92 -13.08 25.26 26.87
CA LYS A 92 -13.45 24.81 28.21
C LYS A 92 -13.43 23.29 28.37
N VAL A 93 -13.66 22.54 27.30
CA VAL A 93 -13.62 21.05 27.31
C VAL A 93 -12.28 20.51 26.81
N TRP A 94 -11.48 21.29 26.11
CA TRP A 94 -10.19 20.91 25.55
C TRP A 94 -9.20 20.26 26.55
N PRO A 95 -9.03 20.75 27.81
CA PRO A 95 -8.15 20.12 28.77
C PRO A 95 -8.57 18.68 29.13
N ASN A 96 -9.85 18.35 28.98
CA ASN A 96 -10.33 17.00 29.19
C ASN A 96 -10.15 16.12 27.95
N LEU A 97 -10.42 16.67 26.76
CA LEU A 97 -10.17 15.99 25.48
C LEU A 97 -8.72 15.54 25.34
N LEU A 98 -7.76 16.35 25.80
CA LEU A 98 -6.33 15.98 25.80
C LEU A 98 -5.98 14.75 26.64
N LYS A 99 -6.83 14.34 27.58
CA LYS A 99 -6.63 13.10 28.33
C LYS A 99 -6.93 11.86 27.49
N HIS A 100 -7.75 12.01 26.47
CA HIS A 100 -8.16 10.94 25.55
C HIS A 100 -7.24 10.88 24.34
N ASP A 101 -6.85 12.05 23.80
CA ASP A 101 -5.93 12.13 22.67
C ASP A 101 -5.15 13.45 22.70
N SER A 102 -3.83 13.37 22.74
CA SER A 102 -2.94 14.53 22.78
C SER A 102 -2.92 15.35 21.49
N ARG A 103 -3.53 14.87 20.42
CA ARG A 103 -3.57 15.51 19.10
C ARG A 103 -4.67 16.56 18.95
N TYR A 104 -5.53 16.74 19.92
CA TYR A 104 -6.54 17.81 19.90
C TYR A 104 -5.89 19.19 19.86
N PRO A 105 -6.12 20.01 18.80
CA PRO A 105 -5.54 21.35 18.72
C PRO A 105 -6.10 22.27 19.81
N SER A 106 -5.29 23.17 20.30
CA SER A 106 -5.76 24.23 21.19
C SER A 106 -6.59 25.27 20.43
N VAL A 107 -7.38 26.06 21.16
CA VAL A 107 -8.13 27.20 20.57
C VAL A 107 -7.19 28.14 19.82
N SER A 108 -6.02 28.45 20.39
CA SER A 108 -5.02 29.32 19.73
C SER A 108 -4.47 28.74 18.41
N GLU A 109 -4.38 27.42 18.30
CA GLU A 109 -4.00 26.77 17.04
C GLU A 109 -5.12 26.84 16.03
N LEU A 110 -6.37 26.61 16.43
CA LEU A 110 -7.55 26.73 15.56
C LEU A 110 -7.72 28.18 15.07
N GLU A 111 -7.56 29.17 15.94
CA GLU A 111 -7.64 30.59 15.55
C GLU A 111 -6.58 30.98 14.51
N LYS A 112 -5.37 30.46 14.61
CA LYS A 112 -4.28 30.72 13.65
C LYS A 112 -4.55 30.20 12.24
N ILE A 113 -5.39 29.18 12.12
CA ILE A 113 -5.74 28.57 10.83
C ILE A 113 -7.13 28.99 10.36
N THR A 114 -7.80 29.92 11.06
CA THR A 114 -9.13 30.41 10.71
C THR A 114 -9.02 31.76 10.01
N PHE A 115 -9.64 31.87 8.83
CA PHE A 115 -9.53 33.01 7.95
C PHE A 115 -10.89 33.47 7.40
N LEU A 116 -11.03 34.77 7.15
CA LEU A 116 -12.15 35.33 6.41
C LEU A 116 -11.93 35.14 4.90
N GLY A 117 -12.86 34.48 4.25
CA GLY A 117 -12.91 34.26 2.80
C GLY A 117 -13.76 35.28 2.06
N ASN A 118 -14.36 34.84 0.96
CA ASN A 118 -15.21 35.68 0.11
C ASN A 118 -16.66 35.61 0.59
N VAL A 119 -17.16 36.71 1.15
CA VAL A 119 -18.45 36.73 1.89
C VAL A 119 -19.39 37.87 1.44
N GLU A 120 -19.02 38.71 0.47
CA GLU A 120 -19.75 39.91 0.11
C GLU A 120 -21.08 39.58 -0.61
N THR A 121 -21.04 38.63 -1.54
CA THR A 121 -22.22 38.15 -2.25
C THR A 121 -22.11 36.65 -2.58
N GLU A 122 -23.24 36.06 -3.02
CA GLU A 122 -23.23 34.70 -3.57
C GLU A 122 -22.23 34.61 -4.74
N GLY A 123 -21.32 33.63 -4.69
CA GLY A 123 -20.40 33.33 -5.79
C GLY A 123 -19.35 34.42 -6.08
N GLU A 124 -19.17 35.38 -5.18
CA GLU A 124 -18.11 36.40 -5.32
C GLU A 124 -16.74 35.75 -5.27
N MET A 125 -15.91 36.00 -6.30
CA MET A 125 -14.55 35.47 -6.42
C MET A 125 -13.58 36.43 -7.08
N ASP A 126 -13.90 37.71 -7.13
CA ASP A 126 -13.03 38.73 -7.76
C ASP A 126 -12.00 39.28 -6.75
N LYS A 127 -12.36 39.33 -5.48
CA LYS A 127 -11.51 39.89 -4.43
C LYS A 127 -10.62 38.83 -3.82
N VAL A 128 -9.32 39.08 -3.75
CA VAL A 128 -8.39 38.25 -2.95
C VAL A 128 -8.65 38.55 -1.47
N THR A 129 -8.93 37.52 -0.70
CA THR A 129 -9.18 37.56 0.74
C THR A 129 -8.09 36.80 1.51
N ALA A 130 -8.00 37.01 2.83
CA ALA A 130 -7.07 36.26 3.66
C ALA A 130 -7.29 34.72 3.55
N GLY A 131 -8.56 34.29 3.46
CA GLY A 131 -8.91 32.89 3.27
C GLY A 131 -8.50 32.34 1.91
N SER A 132 -8.80 33.05 0.80
CA SER A 132 -8.40 32.60 -0.53
C SER A 132 -6.88 32.57 -0.71
N GLN A 133 -6.18 33.58 -0.15
CA GLN A 133 -4.72 33.64 -0.17
C GLN A 133 -4.11 32.44 0.59
N ARG A 134 -4.63 32.16 1.80
CA ARG A 134 -4.15 31.02 2.61
C ARG A 134 -4.36 29.68 1.90
N ILE A 135 -5.51 29.47 1.27
CA ILE A 135 -5.76 28.25 0.46
C ILE A 135 -4.72 28.13 -0.66
N ALA A 136 -4.45 29.22 -1.39
CA ALA A 136 -3.47 29.23 -2.48
C ALA A 136 -2.05 28.88 -1.96
N GLU A 137 -1.63 29.47 -0.83
CA GLU A 137 -0.33 29.19 -0.20
C GLU A 137 -0.17 27.71 0.17
N ILE A 138 -1.18 27.10 0.82
CA ILE A 138 -1.18 25.68 1.19
C ILE A 138 -1.07 24.79 -0.05
N LEU A 139 -1.78 25.10 -1.11
CA LEU A 139 -1.76 24.35 -2.36
C LEU A 139 -0.43 24.49 -3.11
N LEU A 140 0.19 25.66 -3.06
CA LEU A 140 1.51 25.93 -3.67
C LEU A 140 2.68 25.34 -2.86
N ASP A 141 2.51 25.11 -1.57
CA ASP A 141 3.56 24.52 -0.74
C ASP A 141 4.01 23.16 -1.28
N LYS A 142 5.32 23.01 -1.49
CA LYS A 142 5.99 21.79 -1.97
C LYS A 142 6.58 20.94 -0.87
N SER A 143 6.60 21.44 0.35
CA SER A 143 7.22 20.75 1.50
C SER A 143 6.38 19.53 1.94
N ASP A 144 5.07 19.62 1.77
CA ASP A 144 4.15 18.50 2.03
C ASP A 144 3.43 18.06 0.74
N PRO A 145 3.82 16.92 0.14
CA PRO A 145 3.22 16.42 -1.10
C PRO A 145 1.91 15.66 -0.88
N ARG A 146 1.47 15.41 0.36
CA ARG A 146 0.24 14.65 0.64
C ARG A 146 -0.97 15.31 0.00
N PRO A 147 -1.94 14.50 -0.51
CA PRO A 147 -3.22 15.02 -0.99
C PRO A 147 -3.96 15.81 0.09
N ILE A 148 -4.78 16.77 -0.35
CA ILE A 148 -5.56 17.62 0.54
C ILE A 148 -7.03 17.64 0.12
N TRP A 149 -7.93 17.41 1.07
CA TRP A 149 -9.37 17.49 0.90
C TRP A 149 -9.85 18.90 1.14
N LEU A 150 -10.37 19.56 0.09
CA LEU A 150 -11.06 20.84 0.19
C LEU A 150 -12.55 20.55 0.31
N GLN A 151 -13.11 20.91 1.44
CA GLN A 151 -14.51 20.68 1.80
C GLN A 151 -15.27 22.00 1.73
N ALA A 152 -16.23 22.11 0.81
CA ALA A 152 -17.13 23.26 0.73
C ALA A 152 -18.45 22.91 1.42
N TRP A 153 -18.65 23.47 2.60
CA TRP A 153 -19.90 23.35 3.35
C TRP A 153 -20.94 24.35 2.84
N GLY A 154 -20.49 25.50 2.35
CA GLY A 154 -21.27 26.48 1.61
C GLY A 154 -20.91 26.53 0.13
N GLY A 155 -20.74 27.73 -0.43
CA GLY A 155 -20.28 27.93 -1.80
C GLY A 155 -18.81 27.59 -2.03
N THR A 156 -18.44 27.44 -3.29
CA THR A 156 -17.04 27.19 -3.72
C THR A 156 -16.26 28.45 -4.05
N ASN A 157 -16.85 29.62 -3.88
CA ASN A 157 -16.31 30.91 -4.32
C ASN A 157 -14.92 31.25 -3.78
N THR A 158 -14.65 31.01 -2.51
CA THR A 158 -13.33 31.25 -1.91
C THR A 158 -12.28 30.26 -2.42
N ILE A 159 -12.64 29.00 -2.63
CA ILE A 159 -11.77 28.01 -3.29
C ILE A 159 -11.48 28.45 -4.73
N ALA A 160 -12.52 28.88 -5.46
CA ALA A 160 -12.38 29.38 -6.84
C ALA A 160 -11.45 30.61 -6.90
N ARG A 161 -11.54 31.53 -5.94
CA ARG A 161 -10.62 32.69 -5.87
C ARG A 161 -9.18 32.24 -5.63
N ALA A 162 -8.97 31.30 -4.73
CA ALA A 162 -7.63 30.75 -4.50
C ALA A 162 -7.03 30.13 -5.76
N LEU A 163 -7.82 29.29 -6.45
CA LEU A 163 -7.41 28.68 -7.72
C LEU A 163 -7.17 29.72 -8.83
N LYS A 164 -7.96 30.81 -8.86
CA LYS A 164 -7.75 31.92 -9.79
C LYS A 164 -6.45 32.66 -9.49
N THR A 165 -6.10 32.85 -8.23
CA THR A 165 -4.79 33.43 -7.84
C THR A 165 -3.63 32.54 -8.35
N ILE A 166 -3.73 31.22 -8.20
CA ILE A 166 -2.71 30.29 -8.71
C ILE A 166 -2.63 30.36 -10.24
N GLU A 167 -3.75 30.39 -10.96
CA GLU A 167 -3.76 30.53 -12.42
C GLU A 167 -3.14 31.86 -12.89
N GLU A 168 -3.42 32.95 -12.19
CA GLU A 168 -2.93 34.28 -12.52
C GLU A 168 -1.43 34.47 -12.21
N GLU A 169 -0.94 33.94 -11.09
CA GLU A 169 0.40 34.21 -10.58
C GLU A 169 1.39 33.06 -10.79
N HIS A 170 0.89 31.81 -10.86
CA HIS A 170 1.69 30.58 -10.93
C HIS A 170 1.10 29.56 -11.92
N PRO A 171 0.81 29.94 -13.17
CA PRO A 171 0.14 29.06 -14.15
C PRO A 171 0.90 27.75 -14.41
N GLU A 172 2.23 27.73 -14.23
CA GLU A 172 3.07 26.54 -14.38
C GLU A 172 2.84 25.51 -13.28
N GLU A 173 2.28 25.90 -12.14
CA GLU A 173 2.02 25.01 -10.99
C GLU A 173 0.63 24.37 -11.02
N MET A 174 -0.26 24.79 -11.92
CA MET A 174 -1.66 24.36 -11.96
C MET A 174 -1.81 22.84 -12.00
N GLU A 175 -1.04 22.15 -12.84
CA GLU A 175 -1.11 20.68 -12.96
C GLU A 175 -0.65 19.98 -11.68
N ARG A 176 0.41 20.45 -11.04
CA ARG A 176 0.92 19.92 -9.78
C ARG A 176 -0.08 20.15 -8.65
N VAL A 177 -0.62 21.35 -8.56
CA VAL A 177 -1.65 21.71 -7.56
C VAL A 177 -2.89 20.86 -7.73
N ALA A 178 -3.37 20.70 -8.95
CA ALA A 178 -4.55 19.90 -9.25
C ALA A 178 -4.39 18.42 -8.82
N LYS A 179 -3.19 17.84 -9.00
CA LYS A 179 -2.87 16.47 -8.55
C LYS A 179 -2.87 16.28 -7.02
N LYS A 180 -2.74 17.39 -6.28
CA LYS A 180 -2.76 17.41 -4.81
C LYS A 180 -4.18 17.55 -4.24
N MET A 181 -5.15 17.95 -5.05
CA MET A 181 -6.48 18.35 -4.61
C MET A 181 -7.52 17.25 -4.75
N LEU A 182 -8.42 17.20 -3.78
CA LEU A 182 -9.70 16.47 -3.83
C LEU A 182 -10.78 17.42 -3.32
N LEU A 183 -11.92 17.49 -4.00
CA LEU A 183 -13.02 18.38 -3.64
C LEU A 183 -14.19 17.55 -3.08
N TYR A 184 -14.77 18.01 -1.98
CA TYR A 184 -16.04 17.51 -1.47
C TYR A 184 -17.00 18.68 -1.26
N LEU A 185 -18.07 18.72 -2.02
CA LEU A 185 -19.05 19.79 -2.03
C LEU A 185 -20.37 19.31 -1.41
N ILE A 186 -20.86 20.04 -0.42
CA ILE A 186 -22.25 19.88 0.05
C ILE A 186 -23.12 20.72 -0.87
N TRP A 187 -23.63 20.09 -1.91
CA TRP A 187 -24.23 20.70 -3.08
C TRP A 187 -23.26 21.65 -3.85
N GLU A 188 -23.79 22.31 -4.85
CA GLU A 188 -23.22 23.50 -5.50
C GLU A 188 -24.01 24.72 -5.02
N GLN A 189 -23.62 25.28 -3.88
CA GLN A 189 -24.34 26.34 -3.20
C GLN A 189 -24.03 27.73 -3.78
N ASP A 190 -23.16 27.79 -4.80
CA ASP A 190 -22.98 28.92 -5.71
C ASP A 190 -22.66 28.42 -7.12
N ASP A 191 -22.39 29.33 -8.09
CA ASP A 191 -22.11 28.96 -9.48
C ASP A 191 -20.61 28.83 -9.80
N THR A 192 -19.71 29.05 -8.85
CA THR A 192 -18.27 29.18 -9.13
C THR A 192 -17.60 27.88 -9.54
N TYR A 193 -18.10 26.73 -9.08
CA TYR A 193 -17.64 25.45 -9.59
C TYR A 193 -17.88 25.33 -11.10
N GLN A 194 -19.09 25.59 -11.55
CA GLN A 194 -19.48 25.47 -12.95
C GLN A 194 -18.92 26.61 -13.82
N ARG A 195 -18.88 27.83 -13.27
CA ARG A 195 -18.47 29.03 -14.01
C ARG A 195 -16.95 29.16 -14.13
N TYR A 196 -16.21 28.69 -13.14
CA TYR A 196 -14.76 28.88 -13.07
C TYR A 196 -13.98 27.57 -12.86
N ILE A 197 -14.23 26.81 -11.78
CA ILE A 197 -13.37 25.66 -11.44
C ILE A 197 -13.40 24.62 -12.57
N LEU A 198 -14.56 24.19 -13.01
CA LEU A 198 -14.69 23.18 -14.05
C LEU A 198 -14.10 23.63 -15.41
N PRO A 199 -14.40 24.84 -15.96
CA PRO A 199 -13.83 25.28 -17.23
C PRO A 199 -12.31 25.46 -17.22
N HIS A 200 -11.74 26.00 -16.15
CA HIS A 200 -10.31 26.33 -16.08
C HIS A 200 -9.43 25.17 -15.56
N TRP A 201 -9.94 24.40 -14.60
CA TRP A 201 -9.20 23.35 -13.90
C TRP A 201 -9.66 21.93 -14.25
N GLY A 202 -10.81 21.73 -14.87
CA GLY A 202 -11.37 20.41 -15.19
C GLY A 202 -10.47 19.52 -16.05
N LYS A 203 -9.64 20.12 -16.91
CA LYS A 203 -8.66 19.40 -17.73
C LYS A 203 -7.64 18.59 -16.91
N TYR A 204 -7.43 18.95 -15.65
CA TYR A 204 -6.51 18.26 -14.75
C TYR A 204 -7.15 17.13 -13.94
N ASN A 205 -8.45 16.88 -14.14
CA ASN A 205 -9.19 15.76 -13.53
C ASN A 205 -9.20 15.75 -12.00
N ILE A 206 -9.37 16.88 -11.35
CA ILE A 206 -9.50 16.98 -9.89
C ILE A 206 -10.71 16.16 -9.44
N PRO A 207 -10.54 15.10 -8.61
CA PRO A 207 -11.68 14.33 -8.11
C PRO A 207 -12.63 15.21 -7.30
N THR A 208 -13.88 15.28 -7.73
CA THR A 208 -14.90 16.15 -7.12
C THR A 208 -16.14 15.35 -6.75
N ILE A 209 -16.48 15.34 -5.48
CA ILE A 209 -17.74 14.80 -4.95
C ILE A 209 -18.75 15.93 -4.81
N ILE A 210 -19.97 15.74 -5.29
CA ILE A 210 -21.09 16.63 -5.08
C ILE A 210 -22.19 15.81 -4.37
N CYS A 211 -22.43 16.12 -3.10
CA CYS A 211 -23.26 15.33 -2.19
C CYS A 211 -24.63 15.96 -1.96
N ASP A 212 -25.71 15.16 -2.15
CA ASP A 212 -27.08 15.45 -1.77
C ASP A 212 -27.59 14.47 -0.67
N GLN A 213 -26.95 13.33 -0.46
CA GLN A 213 -27.28 12.35 0.59
C GLN A 213 -27.13 12.93 2.01
N PHE A 214 -26.46 14.07 2.17
CA PHE A 214 -26.34 14.77 3.46
C PHE A 214 -27.69 14.98 4.14
N GLU A 215 -28.79 15.06 3.38
CA GLU A 215 -30.17 15.14 3.91
C GLU A 215 -30.51 13.99 4.87
N ALA A 216 -29.77 12.89 4.87
CA ALA A 216 -29.90 11.80 5.85
C ALA A 216 -29.50 12.23 7.27
N VAL A 217 -28.65 13.24 7.41
CA VAL A 217 -28.20 13.83 8.67
C VAL A 217 -28.49 15.35 8.73
N ALA A 218 -29.41 15.84 7.89
CA ALA A 218 -29.80 17.24 7.83
C ALA A 218 -31.28 17.44 8.24
N TYR A 219 -31.85 18.59 7.95
CA TYR A 219 -33.20 19.01 8.34
C TYR A 219 -34.31 17.99 8.07
N ARG A 220 -34.10 17.03 7.16
CA ARG A 220 -35.14 16.07 6.73
C ARG A 220 -34.90 14.64 7.24
N TRP A 221 -34.03 14.44 8.22
CA TRP A 221 -33.69 13.12 8.72
C TRP A 221 -34.90 12.23 9.07
N LYS A 222 -35.98 12.81 9.60
CA LYS A 222 -37.22 12.07 9.87
C LYS A 222 -37.89 11.51 8.63
N LYS A 223 -37.68 12.13 7.45
CA LYS A 223 -38.21 11.64 6.18
C LYS A 223 -37.23 10.66 5.48
N THR A 224 -35.95 10.92 5.58
CA THR A 224 -34.90 10.26 4.82
C THR A 224 -34.32 9.03 5.52
N LEU A 225 -34.49 8.90 6.83
CA LEU A 225 -34.08 7.75 7.60
C LEU A 225 -35.23 6.77 7.88
N PRO A 226 -34.94 5.45 7.99
CA PRO A 226 -35.88 4.48 8.52
C PRO A 226 -36.31 4.84 9.95
N ASP A 227 -37.56 4.60 10.30
CA ASP A 227 -38.11 4.95 11.62
C ASP A 227 -37.34 4.30 12.78
N SER A 228 -36.79 3.11 12.56
CA SER A 228 -35.97 2.41 13.55
C SER A 228 -34.69 3.15 13.92
N LEU A 229 -34.24 4.09 13.10
CA LEU A 229 -33.05 4.91 13.32
C LEU A 229 -33.36 6.25 13.98
N HIS A 230 -34.61 6.70 13.99
CA HIS A 230 -35.03 7.98 14.58
C HIS A 230 -34.61 8.11 16.05
N ARG A 231 -34.63 6.99 16.80
CA ARG A 231 -34.21 6.95 18.21
C ARG A 231 -32.77 7.40 18.48
N TYR A 232 -31.91 7.55 17.48
CA TYR A 232 -30.56 8.08 17.64
C TYR A 232 -30.47 9.58 17.37
N TYR A 233 -31.60 10.21 16.94
CA TYR A 233 -31.69 11.61 16.57
C TYR A 233 -32.78 12.36 17.36
N ASP A 234 -33.60 11.65 18.11
CA ASP A 234 -34.65 12.26 18.94
C ASP A 234 -34.07 12.95 20.17
N GLY A 235 -34.92 13.81 20.81
CA GLY A 235 -34.52 14.55 22.01
C GLY A 235 -34.16 13.66 23.19
N ALA A 236 -34.69 12.45 23.26
CA ALA A 236 -34.33 11.52 24.34
C ALA A 236 -32.88 11.07 24.24
N PHE A 237 -32.40 10.80 23.03
CA PHE A 237 -30.99 10.48 22.79
C PHE A 237 -30.09 11.71 22.90
N MET A 238 -30.45 12.78 22.21
CA MET A 238 -29.62 13.99 22.13
C MET A 238 -29.43 14.65 23.49
N ASN A 239 -30.50 14.83 24.27
CA ASN A 239 -30.38 15.40 25.60
C ASN A 239 -29.49 14.53 26.50
N LYS A 240 -29.76 13.21 26.53
CA LYS A 240 -29.04 12.29 27.42
C LYS A 240 -27.56 12.12 27.08
N HIS A 241 -27.19 12.10 25.77
CA HIS A 241 -25.89 11.65 25.35
C HIS A 241 -25.03 12.76 24.74
N ILE A 242 -25.60 13.93 24.43
CA ILE A 242 -24.89 15.05 23.81
C ILE A 242 -25.08 16.35 24.60
N LEU A 243 -26.32 16.81 24.78
CA LEU A 243 -26.62 18.19 25.20
C LEU A 243 -26.43 18.42 26.70
N GLU A 244 -26.87 17.47 27.54
CA GLU A 244 -26.86 17.63 28.97
C GLU A 244 -25.67 16.95 29.63
N ASN A 245 -24.94 17.69 30.49
CA ASN A 245 -23.80 17.17 31.27
C ASN A 245 -22.59 16.70 30.47
N HIS A 246 -22.41 17.16 29.22
CA HIS A 246 -21.28 16.84 28.37
C HIS A 246 -20.38 18.07 28.05
N GLY A 247 -20.42 19.08 28.91
CA GLY A 247 -19.62 20.29 28.84
C GLY A 247 -20.16 21.35 27.85
N GLU A 248 -19.49 22.51 27.87
CA GLU A 248 -20.00 23.69 27.16
C GLU A 248 -20.06 23.53 25.65
N LEU A 249 -19.15 22.80 25.05
CA LEU A 249 -19.16 22.61 23.60
C LEU A 249 -20.42 21.84 23.17
N CYS A 250 -20.73 20.74 23.84
CA CYS A 250 -21.93 19.94 23.55
C CYS A 250 -23.22 20.70 23.85
N ALA A 251 -23.25 21.49 24.93
CA ALA A 251 -24.39 22.35 25.30
C ALA A 251 -24.61 23.50 24.27
N ALA A 252 -23.55 23.90 23.54
CA ALA A 252 -23.65 24.91 22.48
C ALA A 252 -24.25 24.37 21.17
N TYR A 253 -24.48 23.06 21.05
CA TYR A 253 -25.09 22.47 19.85
C TYR A 253 -26.50 23.04 19.60
N PRO A 254 -26.76 23.62 18.40
CA PRO A 254 -28.06 24.28 18.12
C PRO A 254 -29.20 23.27 17.84
N ALA A 255 -29.59 22.46 18.83
CA ALA A 255 -30.71 21.51 18.74
C ALA A 255 -32.07 22.20 18.58
N HIS A 256 -33.10 21.44 18.28
CA HIS A 256 -34.49 21.92 18.40
C HIS A 256 -34.88 22.14 19.87
N ASP A 257 -35.91 22.94 20.13
CA ASP A 257 -36.35 23.26 21.50
C ASP A 257 -36.72 22.02 22.36
N ASN A 258 -37.12 20.93 21.71
CA ASN A 258 -37.41 19.65 22.37
C ASN A 258 -36.16 18.75 22.50
N GLY A 259 -34.99 19.26 22.13
CA GLY A 259 -33.72 18.53 22.12
C GLY A 259 -33.50 17.62 20.91
N ASP A 260 -34.46 17.52 19.97
CA ASP A 260 -34.22 16.74 18.74
C ASP A 260 -33.02 17.28 17.98
N PHE A 261 -32.27 16.38 17.34
CA PHE A 261 -31.25 16.67 16.36
C PHE A 261 -31.80 17.64 15.28
N ARG A 262 -31.03 18.68 14.98
CA ARG A 262 -31.53 19.69 14.05
C ARG A 262 -31.06 19.44 12.63
N SER A 263 -29.76 19.63 12.39
CA SER A 263 -29.15 19.44 11.06
C SER A 263 -27.64 19.42 11.17
N GLU A 264 -26.99 18.47 10.55
CA GLU A 264 -25.55 18.45 10.31
C GLU A 264 -25.31 18.23 8.83
N GLY A 265 -25.87 19.10 7.98
CA GLY A 265 -25.80 18.96 6.52
C GLY A 265 -24.39 18.90 5.98
N ASP A 266 -23.43 19.52 6.67
CA ASP A 266 -22.04 19.63 6.23
C ASP A 266 -21.15 18.49 6.75
N SER A 267 -21.59 17.80 7.77
CA SER A 267 -20.83 16.71 8.39
C SER A 267 -20.41 15.59 7.44
N PRO A 268 -21.18 15.19 6.42
CA PRO A 268 -20.75 14.17 5.46
C PRO A 268 -19.43 14.47 4.78
N ALA A 269 -19.04 15.74 4.62
CA ALA A 269 -17.76 16.10 4.04
C ALA A 269 -16.57 15.59 4.85
N TYR A 270 -16.58 15.77 6.18
CA TYR A 270 -15.53 15.23 7.02
C TYR A 270 -15.79 13.78 7.47
N PHE A 271 -17.04 13.31 7.53
CA PHE A 271 -17.34 11.89 7.73
C PHE A 271 -16.68 11.01 6.68
N HIS A 272 -16.52 11.51 5.46
CA HIS A 272 -15.88 10.81 4.35
C HIS A 272 -14.40 10.53 4.61
N VAL A 273 -13.75 11.33 5.42
CA VAL A 273 -12.31 11.29 5.71
C VAL A 273 -11.97 10.89 7.15
N ILE A 274 -12.94 10.50 7.97
CA ILE A 274 -12.68 9.88 9.28
C ILE A 274 -12.04 8.50 9.08
N PRO A 275 -10.95 8.15 9.77
CA PRO A 275 -10.25 6.87 9.62
C PRO A 275 -11.01 5.70 10.29
N THR A 276 -12.23 5.45 9.85
CA THR A 276 -13.09 4.38 10.37
C THR A 276 -12.64 2.97 9.99
N GLY A 277 -11.75 2.83 8.99
CA GLY A 277 -11.38 1.58 8.35
C GLY A 277 -12.23 1.23 7.11
N LEU A 278 -13.24 2.03 6.77
CA LEU A 278 -14.03 1.87 5.54
C LEU A 278 -13.31 2.35 4.27
N ARG A 279 -12.22 3.09 4.40
CA ARG A 279 -11.36 3.54 3.29
C ARG A 279 -12.11 4.35 2.21
N SER A 280 -13.15 5.07 2.59
CA SER A 280 -13.97 5.87 1.67
C SER A 280 -13.15 6.96 0.95
N HIS A 281 -12.17 7.54 1.64
CA HIS A 281 -11.27 8.56 1.08
C HIS A 281 -10.39 8.06 -0.09
N GLU A 282 -10.16 6.76 -0.22
CA GLU A 282 -9.37 6.19 -1.33
C GLU A 282 -10.19 6.12 -2.63
N ASN A 283 -11.51 5.94 -2.54
CA ASN A 283 -12.39 5.92 -3.69
C ASN A 283 -13.82 6.30 -3.28
N PRO A 284 -14.39 7.39 -3.83
CA PRO A 284 -15.74 7.83 -3.49
C PRO A 284 -16.83 6.76 -3.70
N GLY A 285 -16.61 5.83 -4.65
CA GLY A 285 -17.54 4.73 -4.95
C GLY A 285 -17.57 3.62 -3.91
N TRP A 286 -16.58 3.56 -2.99
CA TRP A 286 -16.52 2.50 -1.99
C TRP A 286 -17.52 2.72 -0.85
N GLY A 287 -17.82 3.97 -0.52
CA GLY A 287 -18.79 4.32 0.51
C GLY A 287 -18.26 4.17 1.94
N GLY A 288 -18.74 5.04 2.80
CA GLY A 288 -18.42 5.14 4.20
C GLY A 288 -19.42 6.04 4.91
N TRP A 289 -19.03 6.57 6.06
CA TRP A 289 -19.93 7.41 6.86
C TRP A 289 -20.39 8.67 6.13
N GLY A 290 -19.56 9.23 5.24
CA GLY A 290 -19.91 10.41 4.42
C GLY A 290 -20.70 10.10 3.14
N GLY A 291 -21.20 8.86 2.96
CA GLY A 291 -21.96 8.48 1.76
C GLY A 291 -21.19 7.58 0.81
N ARG A 292 -21.82 7.24 -0.31
CA ARG A 292 -21.24 6.49 -1.44
C ARG A 292 -21.67 7.15 -2.73
N PHE A 293 -20.75 7.28 -3.68
CA PHE A 293 -20.95 8.05 -4.88
C PHE A 293 -20.69 7.22 -6.14
N VAL A 294 -21.26 7.64 -7.26
CA VAL A 294 -21.03 7.06 -8.58
C VAL A 294 -20.36 8.08 -9.49
N LYS A 295 -19.40 7.62 -10.28
CA LYS A 295 -18.68 8.46 -11.21
C LYS A 295 -19.57 8.73 -12.41
N VAL A 296 -19.97 9.98 -12.59
CA VAL A 296 -20.91 10.41 -13.63
C VAL A 296 -20.19 11.04 -14.81
N ARG A 297 -19.12 11.80 -14.54
CA ARG A 297 -18.26 12.45 -15.54
C ARG A 297 -16.80 12.14 -15.24
N GLN A 298 -15.89 12.58 -16.08
CA GLN A 298 -14.45 12.26 -16.02
C GLN A 298 -13.85 12.34 -14.61
N ASN A 299 -14.21 13.35 -13.82
CA ASN A 299 -13.69 13.57 -12.48
C ASN A 299 -14.79 13.84 -11.43
N THR A 300 -16.06 13.75 -11.80
CA THR A 300 -17.18 14.16 -10.93
C THR A 300 -17.99 12.96 -10.47
N TRP A 301 -18.26 12.93 -9.18
CA TRP A 301 -18.98 11.89 -8.48
C TRP A 301 -20.24 12.47 -7.84
N TYR A 302 -21.38 11.81 -8.09
CA TYR A 302 -22.67 12.18 -7.51
C TYR A 302 -23.27 11.02 -6.70
N ASP A 303 -24.32 11.35 -5.94
CA ASP A 303 -25.12 10.36 -5.25
C ASP A 303 -25.80 9.39 -6.24
N PRO A 304 -25.80 8.09 -5.97
CA PRO A 304 -26.44 7.10 -6.85
C PRO A 304 -27.95 7.22 -6.79
N VAL A 305 -28.57 7.75 -7.83
CA VAL A 305 -30.02 7.85 -7.95
C VAL A 305 -30.64 6.47 -8.22
N PRO A 306 -31.62 5.98 -7.44
CA PRO A 306 -32.21 4.66 -7.57
C PRO A 306 -33.25 4.57 -8.71
N VAL A 307 -33.02 5.29 -9.80
CA VAL A 307 -33.84 5.31 -11.00
C VAL A 307 -33.00 4.77 -12.15
N LYS A 308 -33.53 3.74 -12.81
CA LYS A 308 -32.82 3.13 -13.94
C LYS A 308 -32.64 4.18 -15.06
N ASP A 309 -31.42 4.20 -15.62
CA ASP A 309 -31.05 5.09 -16.73
C ASP A 309 -31.24 6.60 -16.41
N TYR A 310 -31.10 6.95 -15.12
CA TYR A 310 -31.21 8.35 -14.69
C TYR A 310 -30.13 9.21 -15.35
N VAL A 311 -30.55 10.32 -15.93
CA VAL A 311 -29.65 11.31 -16.56
C VAL A 311 -29.32 12.40 -15.54
N TYR A 312 -28.10 12.44 -15.08
CA TYR A 312 -27.64 13.48 -14.18
C TYR A 312 -27.59 14.83 -14.90
N PRO A 313 -28.10 15.92 -14.31
CA PRO A 313 -28.09 17.23 -14.93
C PRO A 313 -26.66 17.69 -15.21
N GLU A 314 -26.50 18.42 -16.32
CA GLU A 314 -25.32 19.22 -16.57
C GLU A 314 -25.49 20.58 -15.92
N GLY A 315 -24.39 21.18 -15.46
CA GLY A 315 -24.43 22.47 -14.77
C GLY A 315 -24.70 22.31 -13.27
N ARG A 316 -25.18 23.39 -12.62
CA ARG A 316 -25.32 23.51 -11.18
C ARG A 316 -26.27 22.47 -10.60
N TRP A 317 -25.76 21.61 -9.72
CA TRP A 317 -26.52 20.65 -8.93
C TRP A 317 -26.92 21.28 -7.60
N SER A 318 -27.96 22.10 -7.63
CA SER A 318 -28.45 22.79 -6.44
C SER A 318 -29.58 22.02 -5.76
N GLY A 319 -29.91 22.43 -4.53
CA GLY A 319 -31.03 21.85 -3.76
C GLY A 319 -32.36 21.85 -4.49
N ASN A 320 -32.55 22.66 -5.52
CA ASN A 320 -33.77 22.67 -6.33
C ASN A 320 -33.74 21.61 -7.45
N THR A 321 -32.58 21.18 -7.91
CA THR A 321 -32.40 20.21 -8.99
C THR A 321 -31.96 18.85 -8.49
N ALA A 322 -31.47 18.75 -7.22
CA ALA A 322 -31.06 17.49 -6.60
C ALA A 322 -32.23 16.51 -6.51
N TRP A 323 -32.01 15.29 -7.00
CA TRP A 323 -33.07 14.29 -7.10
C TRP A 323 -33.71 13.97 -5.75
N GLY A 324 -32.91 13.75 -4.73
CA GLY A 324 -33.38 13.37 -3.39
C GLY A 324 -34.28 14.43 -2.77
N ARG A 325 -33.91 15.71 -2.92
CA ARG A 325 -34.76 16.82 -2.45
C ARG A 325 -36.05 16.95 -3.22
N GLN A 326 -36.05 16.70 -4.52
CA GLN A 326 -37.26 16.69 -5.34
C GLN A 326 -38.18 15.49 -4.97
N ALA A 327 -37.60 14.29 -4.86
CA ALA A 327 -38.32 13.07 -4.54
C ALA A 327 -39.04 13.14 -3.18
N THR A 328 -38.47 13.84 -2.19
CA THR A 328 -39.04 14.00 -0.84
C THR A 328 -40.11 15.09 -0.74
N ARG A 329 -40.43 15.81 -1.82
CA ARG A 329 -41.54 16.82 -1.82
C ARG A 329 -42.91 16.14 -1.78
N PRO A 330 -43.93 16.75 -1.12
CA PRO A 330 -45.26 16.14 -0.99
C PRO A 330 -45.92 15.76 -2.31
N ASN A 331 -45.67 16.50 -3.37
CA ASN A 331 -46.31 16.32 -4.70
C ASN A 331 -45.33 15.76 -5.75
N SER A 332 -44.27 15.07 -5.32
CA SER A 332 -43.28 14.50 -6.25
C SER A 332 -43.79 13.30 -7.05
N GLY A 333 -44.82 12.61 -6.54
CA GLY A 333 -45.24 11.31 -7.06
C GLY A 333 -44.31 10.14 -6.70
N VAL A 334 -43.22 10.41 -5.99
CA VAL A 334 -42.24 9.38 -5.54
C VAL A 334 -42.61 8.95 -4.13
N THR A 335 -42.76 7.64 -3.92
CA THR A 335 -43.09 7.09 -2.60
C THR A 335 -41.86 7.06 -1.69
N ARG A 336 -42.06 6.90 -0.38
CA ARG A 336 -40.96 6.77 0.58
C ARG A 336 -40.11 5.56 0.31
N GLU A 337 -40.71 4.45 -0.06
CA GLU A 337 -40.04 3.20 -0.40
C GLU A 337 -39.12 3.38 -1.62
N GLU A 338 -39.49 4.20 -2.59
CA GLU A 338 -38.69 4.48 -3.79
C GLU A 338 -37.53 5.42 -3.50
N TYR A 339 -37.64 6.42 -2.63
CA TYR A 339 -36.53 7.35 -2.35
C TYR A 339 -35.63 6.91 -1.18
N MET A 340 -36.07 6.05 -0.27
CA MET A 340 -35.23 5.61 0.86
C MET A 340 -33.91 4.98 0.42
N PRO A 341 -33.80 4.20 -0.65
CA PRO A 341 -32.52 3.67 -1.14
C PRO A 341 -31.49 4.73 -1.48
N TYR A 342 -31.94 5.94 -1.85
CA TYR A 342 -31.06 7.07 -2.18
C TYR A 342 -30.29 7.56 -0.93
N PHE A 343 -30.91 7.56 0.23
CA PHE A 343 -30.31 8.03 1.49
C PHE A 343 -29.62 6.92 2.30
N LYS A 344 -29.80 5.66 1.89
CA LYS A 344 -29.21 4.50 2.56
C LYS A 344 -27.67 4.56 2.66
N PRO A 345 -26.92 5.02 1.63
CA PRO A 345 -25.47 5.03 1.71
C PRO A 345 -24.90 5.79 2.92
N THR A 346 -25.52 6.89 3.33
CA THR A 346 -25.18 7.63 4.55
C THR A 346 -25.96 7.10 5.76
N GLY A 347 -27.28 6.95 5.62
CA GLY A 347 -28.19 6.60 6.71
C GLY A 347 -27.89 5.26 7.37
N ARG A 348 -27.35 4.29 6.66
CA ARG A 348 -27.00 2.96 7.19
C ARG A 348 -26.00 3.00 8.35
N TRP A 349 -25.21 4.06 8.48
CA TRP A 349 -24.20 4.23 9.50
C TRP A 349 -24.70 4.99 10.74
N SER A 350 -25.96 5.44 10.76
CA SER A 350 -26.53 6.34 11.79
C SER A 350 -26.27 5.89 13.21
N LYS A 351 -26.42 4.60 13.53
CA LYS A 351 -26.12 4.09 14.86
C LYS A 351 -24.67 4.30 15.24
N ALA A 352 -23.74 3.90 14.38
CA ALA A 352 -22.31 4.03 14.65
C ALA A 352 -21.90 5.50 14.75
N LEU A 353 -22.41 6.36 13.85
CA LEU A 353 -22.18 7.81 13.86
C LEU A 353 -22.63 8.45 15.18
N GLN A 354 -23.83 8.15 15.65
CA GLN A 354 -24.39 8.77 16.85
C GLN A 354 -23.77 8.23 18.12
N HIS A 355 -23.42 6.95 18.17
CA HIS A 355 -22.70 6.39 19.30
C HIS A 355 -21.28 6.94 19.41
N ASP A 356 -20.58 7.12 18.28
CA ASP A 356 -19.23 7.72 18.26
C ASP A 356 -19.29 9.20 18.70
N PHE A 357 -20.32 9.95 18.29
CA PHE A 357 -20.56 11.31 18.76
C PHE A 357 -20.77 11.34 20.28
N ALA A 358 -21.62 10.43 20.79
CA ALA A 358 -21.91 10.32 22.23
C ALA A 358 -20.65 9.99 23.05
N ALA A 359 -19.78 9.10 22.56
CA ALA A 359 -18.51 8.80 23.22
C ALA A 359 -17.59 10.02 23.27
N ARG A 360 -17.50 10.78 22.17
CA ARG A 360 -16.69 12.00 22.14
C ARG A 360 -17.27 13.13 22.97
N ALA A 361 -18.60 13.18 23.13
CA ALA A 361 -19.25 14.04 24.10
C ALA A 361 -18.89 13.65 25.53
N ASP A 362 -18.86 12.36 25.86
CA ASP A 362 -18.35 11.84 27.13
C ASP A 362 -16.89 12.26 27.39
N TRP A 363 -16.04 12.27 26.35
CA TRP A 363 -14.63 12.71 26.44
C TRP A 363 -14.48 14.16 26.86
N CYS A 364 -15.50 14.99 26.69
CA CYS A 364 -15.48 16.37 27.17
C CYS A 364 -15.44 16.49 28.69
N VAL A 365 -15.94 15.48 29.42
CA VAL A 365 -16.18 15.57 30.87
C VAL A 365 -15.68 14.38 31.68
N LYS A 366 -15.56 13.19 31.08
CA LYS A 366 -15.05 11.97 31.73
C LYS A 366 -13.55 11.86 31.67
N SER A 367 -12.93 11.16 32.62
CA SER A 367 -11.54 10.72 32.50
C SER A 367 -11.40 9.60 31.46
N TYR A 368 -10.14 9.28 31.07
CA TYR A 368 -9.88 8.19 30.15
C TYR A 368 -10.51 6.88 30.61
N ASP A 369 -10.28 6.48 31.84
CA ASP A 369 -10.78 5.20 32.40
C ASP A 369 -12.32 5.14 32.58
N GLU A 370 -13.02 6.27 32.49
CA GLU A 370 -14.49 6.37 32.66
C GLU A 370 -15.22 6.46 31.31
N ALA A 371 -14.52 6.75 30.25
CA ALA A 371 -15.07 6.90 28.90
C ALA A 371 -14.77 5.68 28.04
N ASN A 372 -15.59 5.44 27.02
CA ASN A 372 -15.36 4.38 26.05
C ASN A 372 -14.53 4.89 24.86
N HIS A 373 -13.61 4.04 24.38
CA HIS A 373 -12.76 4.29 23.20
C HIS A 373 -13.01 3.23 22.14
N GLN A 374 -12.83 3.62 20.89
CA GLN A 374 -13.10 2.75 19.76
C GLN A 374 -12.13 1.57 19.64
N PRO A 375 -12.60 0.39 19.20
CA PRO A 375 -11.72 -0.76 18.97
C PRO A 375 -10.70 -0.48 17.87
N VAL A 376 -9.50 -1.02 18.04
CA VAL A 376 -8.42 -0.99 17.04
C VAL A 376 -8.51 -2.25 16.18
N VAL A 377 -9.04 -2.09 14.97
CA VAL A 377 -9.30 -3.20 14.06
C VAL A 377 -8.07 -3.54 13.23
N LYS A 378 -7.72 -4.82 13.20
CA LYS A 378 -6.69 -5.38 12.32
C LYS A 378 -7.32 -6.38 11.37
N CYS A 379 -6.89 -6.36 10.12
CA CYS A 379 -7.27 -7.37 9.13
C CYS A 379 -6.02 -7.84 8.39
N ASN A 380 -5.94 -9.14 8.13
CA ASN A 380 -4.78 -9.74 7.46
C ASN A 380 -4.74 -9.46 5.94
N LYS A 381 -5.77 -8.84 5.36
CA LYS A 381 -5.90 -8.55 3.95
C LYS A 381 -6.59 -7.19 3.76
N GLU A 382 -6.17 -6.46 2.72
CA GLU A 382 -6.80 -5.20 2.33
C GLU A 382 -7.21 -5.20 0.85
N ASN A 383 -6.25 -5.39 -0.05
CA ASN A 383 -6.48 -5.52 -1.48
C ASN A 383 -5.96 -6.88 -1.92
N ILE A 384 -6.83 -7.68 -2.51
CA ILE A 384 -6.48 -9.01 -2.98
C ILE A 384 -7.03 -9.25 -4.37
N TYR A 385 -6.41 -10.21 -5.03
CA TYR A 385 -6.92 -10.74 -6.27
C TYR A 385 -7.28 -12.20 -6.07
N ALA A 386 -8.39 -12.62 -6.66
CA ALA A 386 -8.85 -13.98 -6.53
C ALA A 386 -9.58 -14.46 -7.78
N ARG A 387 -9.53 -15.77 -8.02
CA ARG A 387 -10.24 -16.39 -9.13
C ARG A 387 -11.69 -16.67 -8.76
N PRO A 388 -12.61 -16.72 -9.74
CA PRO A 388 -13.96 -17.28 -9.52
C PRO A 388 -13.88 -18.65 -8.81
N GLY A 389 -14.68 -18.83 -7.76
CA GLY A 389 -14.69 -20.03 -6.93
C GLY A 389 -13.56 -20.15 -5.89
N GLU A 390 -12.59 -19.26 -5.89
CA GLU A 390 -11.48 -19.30 -4.94
C GLU A 390 -11.94 -19.00 -3.51
N LYS A 391 -11.37 -19.75 -2.54
CA LYS A 391 -11.64 -19.61 -1.11
C LYS A 391 -10.52 -18.84 -0.42
N ILE A 392 -10.87 -17.70 0.14
CA ILE A 392 -9.95 -16.73 0.75
C ILE A 392 -10.12 -16.77 2.26
N ARG A 393 -9.04 -16.90 3.03
CA ARG A 393 -9.07 -16.75 4.49
C ARG A 393 -8.91 -15.30 4.87
N LEU A 394 -9.86 -14.77 5.63
CA LEU A 394 -9.81 -13.46 6.26
C LEU A 394 -9.72 -13.63 7.79
N SER A 395 -8.92 -12.78 8.44
CA SER A 395 -8.67 -12.86 9.88
C SER A 395 -8.55 -11.47 10.48
N ALA A 396 -9.27 -11.25 11.56
CA ALA A 396 -9.20 -10.07 12.41
C ALA A 396 -8.24 -10.27 13.60
N LYS A 397 -7.35 -11.27 13.54
CA LYS A 397 -6.40 -11.53 14.61
C LYS A 397 -5.51 -10.33 14.88
N GLY A 398 -5.36 -9.96 16.16
CA GLY A 398 -4.63 -8.76 16.58
C GLY A 398 -5.53 -7.53 16.75
N THR A 399 -6.83 -7.63 16.44
CA THR A 399 -7.83 -6.64 16.85
C THR A 399 -7.96 -6.63 18.39
N TYR A 400 -8.01 -5.46 18.97
CA TYR A 400 -8.14 -5.29 20.42
C TYR A 400 -8.95 -4.05 20.74
N ASP A 401 -9.42 -3.99 21.97
CA ASP A 401 -10.10 -2.84 22.54
C ASP A 401 -9.17 -2.14 23.54
N PRO A 402 -9.02 -0.79 23.50
CA PRO A 402 -8.16 -0.05 24.41
C PRO A 402 -8.60 -0.15 25.87
N ASP A 403 -9.92 -0.24 26.13
CA ASP A 403 -10.52 -0.29 27.45
C ASP A 403 -10.67 -1.74 27.97
N GLY A 404 -10.37 -2.71 27.11
CA GLY A 404 -10.50 -4.13 27.43
C GLY A 404 -11.90 -4.70 27.25
N ASP A 405 -12.75 -4.01 26.54
CA ASP A 405 -14.12 -4.42 26.28
C ASP A 405 -14.22 -5.67 25.40
N HIS A 406 -15.33 -6.40 25.57
CA HIS A 406 -15.60 -7.56 24.72
C HIS A 406 -15.95 -7.11 23.29
N LEU A 407 -15.31 -7.75 22.29
CA LEU A 407 -15.51 -7.43 20.89
C LEU A 407 -16.42 -8.43 20.20
N THR A 408 -17.36 -7.91 19.40
CA THR A 408 -18.18 -8.66 18.47
C THR A 408 -17.74 -8.39 17.03
N TYR A 409 -17.83 -9.40 16.16
CA TYR A 409 -17.36 -9.37 14.79
C TYR A 409 -18.51 -9.60 13.84
N ARG A 410 -18.54 -8.90 12.72
CA ARG A 410 -19.49 -9.13 11.63
C ARG A 410 -18.82 -8.94 10.28
N TRP A 411 -18.71 -10.02 9.48
CA TRP A 411 -18.27 -9.97 8.10
C TRP A 411 -19.48 -9.90 7.18
N TRP A 412 -19.44 -9.03 6.19
CA TRP A 412 -20.53 -8.91 5.23
C TRP A 412 -20.08 -8.37 3.88
N HIS A 413 -20.83 -8.68 2.82
CA HIS A 413 -20.59 -8.20 1.46
C HIS A 413 -21.23 -6.82 1.26
N TYR A 414 -20.42 -5.80 0.95
CA TYR A 414 -20.91 -4.49 0.56
C TYR A 414 -21.15 -4.47 -0.93
N LYS A 415 -22.25 -5.09 -1.38
CA LYS A 415 -22.57 -5.36 -2.78
C LYS A 415 -22.62 -4.09 -3.62
N GLU A 416 -23.21 -3.02 -3.09
CA GLU A 416 -23.40 -1.75 -3.79
C GLU A 416 -22.08 -1.03 -4.10
N ALA A 417 -20.98 -1.37 -3.43
CA ALA A 417 -19.66 -0.80 -3.64
C ALA A 417 -18.85 -1.53 -4.73
N GLY A 418 -19.28 -2.75 -5.10
CA GLY A 418 -18.59 -3.60 -6.07
C GLY A 418 -19.37 -3.79 -7.36
N THR A 419 -18.82 -4.65 -8.22
CA THR A 419 -19.44 -5.02 -9.52
C THR A 419 -19.75 -6.52 -9.62
N VAL A 420 -19.35 -7.33 -8.63
CA VAL A 420 -19.75 -8.73 -8.52
C VAL A 420 -21.23 -8.82 -8.19
N THR A 421 -22.00 -9.48 -9.03
CA THR A 421 -23.46 -9.59 -8.88
C THR A 421 -23.89 -10.75 -7.99
N GLY A 422 -23.10 -11.83 -7.94
CA GLY A 422 -23.30 -12.98 -7.07
C GLY A 422 -23.02 -12.67 -5.59
N GLU A 423 -23.59 -13.46 -4.69
CA GLU A 423 -23.29 -13.36 -3.27
C GLU A 423 -22.14 -14.31 -2.91
N PRO A 424 -21.06 -13.81 -2.25
CA PRO A 424 -20.00 -14.67 -1.76
C PRO A 424 -20.48 -15.55 -0.61
N ASN A 425 -19.93 -16.75 -0.51
CA ASN A 425 -20.17 -17.59 0.64
C ASN A 425 -19.20 -17.25 1.76
N LEU A 426 -19.72 -16.81 2.91
CA LEU A 426 -18.98 -16.54 4.13
C LEU A 426 -19.13 -17.73 5.09
N SER A 427 -18.05 -18.42 5.43
CA SER A 427 -18.11 -19.61 6.28
C SER A 427 -18.54 -19.32 7.72
N SER A 428 -18.24 -18.13 8.23
CA SER A 428 -18.55 -17.65 9.57
C SER A 428 -18.60 -16.12 9.56
N ALA A 429 -19.81 -15.56 9.52
CA ALA A 429 -19.99 -14.12 9.43
C ALA A 429 -19.76 -13.38 10.78
N ASP A 430 -19.76 -14.10 11.90
CA ASP A 430 -19.74 -13.57 13.28
C ASP A 430 -18.47 -13.93 14.07
N LYS A 431 -17.47 -14.50 13.43
CA LYS A 431 -16.21 -14.93 14.07
C LYS A 431 -15.04 -14.01 13.72
N GLN A 432 -14.01 -14.02 14.55
CA GLN A 432 -12.76 -13.33 14.30
C GLN A 432 -12.08 -13.76 12.99
N GLU A 433 -12.36 -14.98 12.53
CA GLU A 433 -11.86 -15.52 11.27
C GLU A 433 -13.01 -16.04 10.41
N THR A 434 -12.92 -15.86 9.11
CA THR A 434 -13.87 -16.38 8.12
C THR A 434 -13.15 -16.83 6.85
N PHE A 435 -13.84 -17.63 6.05
CA PHE A 435 -13.45 -17.86 4.66
C PHE A 435 -14.51 -17.27 3.75
N VAL A 436 -14.05 -16.51 2.77
CA VAL A 436 -14.88 -15.94 1.70
C VAL A 436 -14.64 -16.74 0.45
N THR A 437 -15.71 -17.32 -0.14
CA THR A 437 -15.62 -17.95 -1.46
C THR A 437 -16.13 -16.96 -2.52
N VAL A 438 -15.29 -16.62 -3.48
CA VAL A 438 -15.66 -15.77 -4.60
C VAL A 438 -16.74 -16.49 -5.43
N PRO A 439 -17.83 -15.81 -5.84
CA PRO A 439 -18.84 -16.43 -6.70
C PRO A 439 -18.24 -17.05 -7.95
N ALA A 440 -18.68 -18.26 -8.31
CA ALA A 440 -18.12 -19.01 -9.44
C ALA A 440 -18.44 -18.35 -10.81
N ASP A 441 -19.49 -17.54 -10.85
CA ASP A 441 -19.94 -16.74 -12.00
C ASP A 441 -19.37 -15.31 -12.03
N ALA A 442 -18.50 -14.95 -11.09
CA ALA A 442 -17.84 -13.66 -11.10
C ALA A 442 -16.95 -13.51 -12.34
N THR A 443 -17.00 -12.36 -12.97
CA THR A 443 -16.31 -12.08 -14.24
C THR A 443 -14.96 -11.40 -14.04
N GLU A 444 -14.05 -11.56 -14.98
CA GLU A 444 -12.77 -10.89 -15.05
C GLU A 444 -12.93 -9.37 -14.87
N GLY A 445 -12.12 -8.76 -14.01
CA GLY A 445 -12.14 -7.33 -13.73
C GLY A 445 -13.27 -6.86 -12.82
N SER A 446 -14.18 -7.75 -12.40
CA SER A 446 -15.18 -7.40 -11.39
C SER A 446 -14.56 -7.27 -10.00
N VAL A 447 -15.20 -6.45 -9.15
CA VAL A 447 -14.72 -6.13 -7.81
C VAL A 447 -15.77 -6.47 -6.77
N MET A 448 -15.33 -7.02 -5.64
CA MET A 448 -16.17 -7.35 -4.49
C MET A 448 -15.59 -6.71 -3.23
N HIS A 449 -16.44 -6.13 -2.39
CA HIS A 449 -16.04 -5.52 -1.13
C HIS A 449 -16.57 -6.32 0.06
N ILE A 450 -15.65 -6.84 0.88
CA ILE A 450 -15.99 -7.49 2.14
C ILE A 450 -15.64 -6.54 3.28
N ILE A 451 -16.62 -6.27 4.13
CA ILE A 451 -16.46 -5.42 5.30
C ILE A 451 -16.40 -6.30 6.55
N LEU A 452 -15.38 -6.07 7.35
CA LEU A 452 -15.35 -6.47 8.75
C LEU A 452 -15.86 -5.30 9.58
N GLU A 453 -16.86 -5.54 10.40
CA GLU A 453 -17.39 -4.62 11.40
C GLU A 453 -17.07 -5.19 12.77
N VAL A 454 -16.42 -4.40 13.61
CA VAL A 454 -16.06 -4.77 14.99
C VAL A 454 -16.69 -3.77 15.92
N THR A 455 -17.47 -4.27 16.86
CA THR A 455 -18.20 -3.45 17.86
C THR A 455 -17.83 -3.93 19.26
N ASP A 456 -17.49 -2.97 20.14
CA ASP A 456 -17.21 -3.22 21.54
C ASP A 456 -18.49 -3.37 22.38
N SER A 457 -18.31 -3.73 23.64
CA SER A 457 -19.39 -3.83 24.64
C SER A 457 -19.49 -2.61 25.55
N GLY A 458 -18.70 -1.56 25.28
CA GLY A 458 -18.70 -0.32 26.05
C GLY A 458 -20.01 0.48 25.96
N THR A 459 -20.07 1.59 26.64
CA THR A 459 -21.25 2.46 26.67
C THR A 459 -20.87 3.91 26.45
N PRO A 460 -21.27 4.51 25.27
CA PRO A 460 -21.99 3.87 24.15
C PRO A 460 -21.10 2.85 23.42
N SER A 461 -21.69 1.83 22.82
CA SER A 461 -20.92 0.83 22.08
C SER A 461 -20.36 1.42 20.78
N LEU A 462 -19.08 1.25 20.52
CA LEU A 462 -18.37 1.86 19.40
C LEU A 462 -18.04 0.83 18.31
N THR A 463 -18.00 1.29 17.08
CA THR A 463 -17.79 0.43 15.93
C THR A 463 -16.66 0.97 15.04
N ARG A 464 -15.73 0.10 14.66
CA ARG A 464 -14.71 0.36 13.62
C ARG A 464 -14.71 -0.78 12.62
N TYR A 465 -14.06 -0.56 11.51
CA TYR A 465 -14.17 -1.44 10.35
C TYR A 465 -12.81 -1.84 9.79
N ALA A 466 -12.83 -2.84 8.93
CA ALA A 466 -11.79 -3.06 7.92
C ALA A 466 -12.48 -3.42 6.60
N ARG A 467 -11.94 -2.93 5.50
CA ARG A 467 -12.42 -3.21 4.16
C ARG A 467 -11.42 -4.08 3.42
N VAL A 468 -11.89 -5.20 2.88
CA VAL A 468 -11.14 -6.04 1.96
C VAL A 468 -11.72 -5.87 0.56
N VAL A 469 -10.89 -5.40 -0.38
CA VAL A 469 -11.23 -5.26 -1.79
C VAL A 469 -10.72 -6.49 -2.53
N VAL A 470 -11.64 -7.26 -3.12
CA VAL A 470 -11.33 -8.47 -3.89
C VAL A 470 -11.50 -8.15 -5.37
N ASN A 471 -10.40 -8.10 -6.09
CA ASN A 471 -10.37 -7.94 -7.54
C ASN A 471 -10.44 -9.33 -8.17
N VAL A 472 -11.48 -9.60 -8.95
CA VAL A 472 -11.66 -10.90 -9.60
C VAL A 472 -10.82 -10.97 -10.86
N THR A 473 -10.02 -12.03 -10.98
CA THR A 473 -9.17 -12.26 -12.16
C THR A 473 -9.03 -13.75 -12.45
N SER A 474 -9.01 -14.10 -13.73
CA SER A 474 -8.67 -15.43 -14.19
C SER A 474 -7.16 -15.62 -14.38
N ARG A 475 -6.39 -14.51 -14.40
CA ARG A 475 -4.94 -14.55 -14.60
C ARG A 475 -4.22 -15.11 -13.39
N LEU A 476 -3.24 -15.94 -13.63
CA LEU A 476 -2.32 -16.42 -12.59
C LEU A 476 -1.52 -15.26 -11.98
N MET A 477 -1.09 -15.37 -10.73
CA MET A 477 -0.23 -14.40 -10.09
C MET A 477 1.08 -14.20 -10.86
N SER A 478 1.64 -15.29 -11.39
CA SER A 478 2.80 -15.26 -12.29
C SER A 478 2.58 -14.39 -13.53
N GLN A 479 1.40 -14.49 -14.19
CA GLN A 479 1.04 -13.65 -15.32
C GLN A 479 0.90 -12.18 -14.91
N ARG A 480 0.22 -11.92 -13.80
CA ARG A 480 -0.04 -10.57 -13.31
C ARG A 480 1.24 -9.80 -13.00
N VAL A 481 2.21 -10.46 -12.34
CA VAL A 481 3.51 -9.83 -12.04
C VAL A 481 4.33 -9.64 -13.31
N ALA A 482 4.34 -10.62 -14.22
CA ALA A 482 5.01 -10.49 -15.52
C ALA A 482 4.41 -9.36 -16.38
N ASP A 483 3.08 -9.26 -16.43
CA ASP A 483 2.37 -8.19 -17.12
C ASP A 483 2.72 -6.81 -16.57
N ALA A 484 2.76 -6.69 -15.26
CA ALA A 484 3.14 -5.45 -14.60
C ALA A 484 4.57 -5.01 -14.98
N GLU A 485 5.52 -5.95 -15.04
CA GLU A 485 6.88 -5.64 -15.48
C GLU A 485 6.93 -5.23 -16.95
N MET A 486 6.19 -5.90 -17.83
CA MET A 486 6.10 -5.52 -19.24
C MET A 486 5.42 -4.15 -19.45
N ILE A 487 4.50 -3.75 -18.57
CA ILE A 487 3.88 -2.42 -18.59
C ILE A 487 4.88 -1.36 -18.12
N ARG A 488 5.63 -1.62 -17.03
CA ARG A 488 6.64 -0.70 -16.48
C ARG A 488 7.85 -0.56 -17.39
N PHE A 489 8.20 -1.65 -18.07
CA PHE A 489 9.39 -1.76 -18.92
C PHE A 489 9.01 -2.35 -20.28
N PRO A 490 8.45 -1.53 -21.20
CA PRO A 490 8.04 -2.01 -22.52
C PRO A 490 9.17 -2.71 -23.32
N GLU A 491 10.40 -2.27 -23.10
CA GLU A 491 11.61 -2.90 -23.67
C GLU A 491 12.28 -3.77 -22.61
N ALA A 492 12.50 -5.04 -22.88
CA ALA A 492 13.01 -6.02 -21.91
C ALA A 492 14.36 -5.65 -21.27
N TRP A 493 15.19 -4.88 -21.96
CA TRP A 493 16.46 -4.39 -21.42
C TRP A 493 16.31 -3.31 -20.33
N GLN A 494 15.13 -2.65 -20.25
CA GLN A 494 14.84 -1.59 -19.29
C GLN A 494 14.56 -2.12 -17.88
N THR A 495 14.28 -3.42 -17.75
CA THR A 495 14.09 -4.04 -16.44
C THR A 495 15.31 -3.73 -15.54
N ASP A 496 15.13 -3.75 -14.21
CA ASP A 496 16.09 -3.18 -13.26
C ASP A 496 16.21 -1.63 -13.33
N SER A 497 15.24 -0.95 -13.97
CA SER A 497 15.29 0.50 -14.23
C SER A 497 16.60 0.93 -14.94
N ALA A 498 17.05 0.11 -15.87
CA ALA A 498 18.28 0.35 -16.61
C ALA A 498 18.14 1.60 -17.49
N ARG A 499 19.12 2.51 -17.39
CA ARG A 499 19.14 3.75 -18.18
C ARG A 499 19.79 3.60 -19.55
N ARG A 500 20.46 2.49 -19.79
CA ARG A 500 21.13 2.14 -21.04
C ARG A 500 21.15 0.63 -21.21
N PRO A 501 21.09 0.13 -22.46
CA PRO A 501 21.17 -1.30 -22.72
C PRO A 501 22.44 -1.93 -22.16
N ALA A 502 22.27 -3.02 -21.38
CA ALA A 502 23.35 -3.83 -20.84
C ALA A 502 22.93 -5.29 -20.76
N PHE A 503 23.87 -6.19 -21.07
CA PHE A 503 23.68 -7.63 -20.90
C PHE A 503 23.85 -8.00 -19.42
N GLY A 504 22.90 -7.52 -18.59
CA GLY A 504 22.99 -7.50 -17.13
C GLY A 504 22.40 -8.74 -16.47
N TYR A 505 22.94 -9.14 -15.31
CA TYR A 505 22.51 -10.36 -14.62
C TYR A 505 21.07 -10.29 -14.09
N CYS A 506 20.58 -9.10 -13.74
CA CYS A 506 19.21 -8.88 -13.27
C CYS A 506 18.21 -9.17 -14.38
N GLN A 507 18.44 -8.60 -15.56
CA GLN A 507 17.61 -8.81 -16.74
C GLN A 507 17.56 -10.30 -17.13
N GLY A 508 18.70 -10.96 -17.17
CA GLY A 508 18.76 -12.38 -17.50
C GLY A 508 17.99 -13.28 -16.54
N LEU A 509 17.97 -12.93 -15.25
CA LEU A 509 17.16 -13.66 -14.25
C LEU A 509 15.67 -13.52 -14.53
N GLU A 510 15.23 -12.33 -14.83
CA GLU A 510 13.82 -12.05 -15.11
C GLU A 510 13.38 -12.64 -16.45
N MET A 511 14.18 -12.52 -17.49
CA MET A 511 13.90 -13.14 -18.79
C MET A 511 13.84 -14.68 -18.69
N LYS A 512 14.62 -15.30 -17.80
CA LYS A 512 14.47 -16.73 -17.50
C LYS A 512 13.05 -17.03 -16.96
N ALA A 513 12.53 -16.20 -16.08
CA ALA A 513 11.16 -16.36 -15.56
C ALA A 513 10.11 -16.17 -16.66
N MET A 514 10.30 -15.19 -17.57
CA MET A 514 9.40 -14.97 -18.72
C MET A 514 9.37 -16.18 -19.68
N HIS A 515 10.52 -16.80 -19.97
CA HIS A 515 10.57 -18.05 -20.75
C HIS A 515 9.81 -19.21 -20.06
N MET A 516 10.00 -19.36 -18.74
CA MET A 516 9.26 -20.38 -17.97
C MET A 516 7.76 -20.12 -17.99
N LEU A 517 7.35 -18.86 -17.93
CA LEU A 517 5.94 -18.47 -18.02
C LEU A 517 5.38 -18.77 -19.41
N ALA A 518 6.12 -18.46 -20.47
CA ALA A 518 5.73 -18.80 -21.82
C ALA A 518 5.50 -20.32 -22.00
N ASP A 519 6.42 -21.14 -21.50
CA ASP A 519 6.29 -22.60 -21.53
C ASP A 519 5.02 -23.05 -20.76
N LYS A 520 4.74 -22.41 -19.60
CA LYS A 520 3.52 -22.70 -18.81
C LYS A 520 2.23 -22.32 -19.55
N MET A 521 2.23 -21.20 -20.25
CA MET A 521 1.08 -20.78 -21.07
C MET A 521 0.85 -21.72 -22.23
N ASP A 522 1.90 -22.22 -22.88
CA ASP A 522 1.80 -23.27 -23.91
C ASP A 522 1.18 -24.57 -23.35
N GLU A 523 1.63 -25.02 -22.15
CA GLU A 523 1.04 -26.18 -21.46
C GLU A 523 -0.46 -26.00 -21.19
N MET A 524 -0.89 -24.77 -20.92
CA MET A 524 -2.29 -24.41 -20.68
C MET A 524 -3.10 -24.14 -21.97
N GLY A 525 -2.49 -24.27 -23.14
CA GLY A 525 -3.12 -23.98 -24.43
C GLY A 525 -3.31 -22.48 -24.73
N GLN A 526 -2.71 -21.59 -23.96
CA GLN A 526 -2.80 -20.14 -24.11
C GLN A 526 -1.70 -19.60 -25.05
N LYS A 527 -1.75 -20.01 -26.32
CA LYS A 527 -0.69 -19.75 -27.31
C LYS A 527 -0.33 -18.29 -27.48
N ALA A 528 -1.31 -17.39 -27.56
CA ALA A 528 -1.08 -15.95 -27.73
C ALA A 528 -0.32 -15.35 -26.53
N GLU A 529 -0.65 -15.76 -25.32
CA GLU A 529 0.04 -15.34 -24.10
C GLU A 529 1.47 -15.92 -24.06
N ALA A 530 1.63 -17.19 -24.42
CA ALA A 530 2.94 -17.82 -24.51
C ALA A 530 3.86 -17.06 -25.46
N ASP A 531 3.36 -16.74 -26.67
CA ASP A 531 4.13 -15.99 -27.66
C ASP A 531 4.47 -14.58 -27.19
N ARG A 532 3.57 -13.91 -26.48
CA ARG A 532 3.79 -12.58 -25.90
C ARG A 532 4.96 -12.57 -24.90
N TYR A 533 4.97 -13.47 -23.93
CA TYR A 533 6.07 -13.58 -22.95
C TYR A 533 7.38 -14.03 -23.59
N ARG A 534 7.29 -15.00 -24.53
CA ARG A 534 8.44 -15.50 -25.27
C ARG A 534 9.12 -14.42 -26.10
N ASN A 535 8.33 -13.65 -26.84
CA ASN A 535 8.85 -12.58 -27.69
C ASN A 535 9.46 -11.46 -26.85
N TYR A 536 8.89 -11.15 -25.70
CA TYR A 536 9.48 -10.19 -24.77
C TYR A 536 10.84 -10.67 -24.27
N ALA A 537 10.97 -11.93 -23.85
CA ALA A 537 12.24 -12.47 -23.41
C ALA A 537 13.26 -12.61 -24.55
N LEU A 538 12.83 -13.00 -25.77
CA LEU A 538 13.70 -13.07 -26.94
C LEU A 538 14.20 -11.70 -27.38
N SER A 539 13.37 -10.65 -27.30
CA SER A 539 13.79 -9.29 -27.66
C SER A 539 15.03 -8.82 -26.89
N TYR A 540 15.19 -9.29 -25.64
CA TYR A 540 16.40 -9.05 -24.85
C TYR A 540 17.63 -9.73 -25.45
N THR A 541 17.54 -11.02 -25.81
CA THR A 541 18.66 -11.77 -26.38
C THR A 541 18.97 -11.29 -27.79
N ASP A 542 17.97 -10.99 -28.61
CA ASP A 542 18.12 -10.45 -29.97
C ASP A 542 18.88 -9.12 -29.97
N MET A 543 18.58 -8.26 -29.01
CA MET A 543 19.23 -6.96 -28.89
C MET A 543 20.74 -7.08 -28.66
N PHE A 544 21.18 -8.10 -27.92
CA PHE A 544 22.57 -8.19 -27.48
C PHE A 544 23.42 -9.16 -28.30
N VAL A 545 22.87 -10.20 -28.95
CA VAL A 545 23.63 -11.22 -29.65
C VAL A 545 23.68 -10.93 -31.15
N ARG A 546 24.87 -10.67 -31.66
CA ARG A 546 25.13 -10.44 -33.09
C ARG A 546 25.21 -11.75 -33.87
N GLU A 547 25.11 -11.69 -35.19
CA GLU A 547 25.17 -12.84 -36.10
C GLU A 547 26.47 -13.68 -36.00
N ASP A 548 27.56 -13.04 -35.64
CA ASP A 548 28.83 -13.73 -35.40
C ASP A 548 28.91 -14.39 -34.00
N GLY A 549 27.93 -14.20 -33.16
CA GLY A 549 27.87 -14.70 -31.78
C GLY A 549 28.52 -13.79 -30.75
N THR A 550 29.01 -12.62 -31.14
CA THR A 550 29.52 -11.63 -30.18
C THR A 550 28.34 -10.99 -29.42
N ILE A 551 28.60 -10.58 -28.18
CA ILE A 551 27.61 -9.98 -27.31
C ILE A 551 27.90 -8.48 -27.20
N LEU A 552 26.89 -7.64 -27.48
CA LEU A 552 27.01 -6.19 -27.44
C LEU A 552 27.34 -5.71 -26.01
N ASN A 553 28.30 -4.82 -25.89
CA ASN A 553 28.78 -4.28 -24.60
C ASN A 553 29.31 -5.34 -23.62
N TYR A 554 29.70 -6.53 -24.12
CA TYR A 554 30.28 -7.59 -23.33
C TYR A 554 31.80 -7.50 -23.36
N ASP A 555 32.37 -6.91 -22.31
CA ASP A 555 33.82 -6.70 -22.19
C ASP A 555 34.44 -7.63 -21.13
N TYR A 556 34.42 -8.93 -21.40
CA TYR A 556 35.05 -9.92 -20.51
C TYR A 556 36.56 -10.12 -20.86
N VAL A 557 37.00 -9.60 -21.98
CA VAL A 557 38.31 -9.93 -22.56
C VAL A 557 39.41 -8.97 -22.11
N ASN A 558 39.07 -7.74 -21.74
CA ASN A 558 40.03 -6.67 -21.46
C ASN A 558 40.29 -6.42 -19.95
N GLY A 559 40.50 -7.47 -19.16
CA GLY A 559 40.88 -7.35 -17.74
C GLY A 559 39.75 -7.00 -16.80
N ARG A 560 38.47 -7.20 -17.19
CA ARG A 560 37.27 -6.94 -16.38
C ARG A 560 36.41 -8.18 -16.17
N ARG A 561 37.03 -9.34 -16.02
CA ARG A 561 36.31 -10.59 -15.82
C ARG A 561 35.45 -10.51 -14.56
N ASN A 562 34.15 -10.75 -14.74
CA ASN A 562 33.14 -10.61 -13.69
C ASN A 562 32.07 -11.70 -13.85
N LEU A 563 31.88 -12.54 -12.86
CA LEU A 563 30.88 -13.63 -12.91
C LEU A 563 29.45 -13.13 -13.14
N ASP A 564 29.11 -11.91 -12.68
CA ASP A 564 27.79 -11.33 -12.95
C ASP A 564 27.44 -11.27 -14.44
N MET A 565 28.44 -11.11 -15.30
CA MET A 565 28.26 -11.05 -16.75
C MET A 565 27.92 -12.41 -17.39
N ILE A 566 28.02 -13.51 -16.66
CA ILE A 566 27.68 -14.85 -17.13
C ILE A 566 26.20 -15.16 -16.96
N ASN A 567 25.54 -14.59 -15.95
CA ASN A 567 24.19 -14.98 -15.56
C ASN A 567 23.17 -14.90 -16.71
N SER A 568 23.19 -13.84 -17.50
CA SER A 568 22.30 -13.68 -18.66
C SER A 568 22.57 -14.71 -19.78
N GLY A 569 23.72 -15.38 -19.76
CA GLY A 569 23.98 -16.49 -20.65
C GLY A 569 23.03 -17.66 -20.53
N LYS A 570 22.36 -17.81 -19.38
CA LYS A 570 21.38 -18.87 -19.16
C LYS A 570 20.17 -18.77 -20.11
N VAL A 571 19.75 -17.55 -20.47
CA VAL A 571 18.60 -17.37 -21.40
C VAL A 571 19.00 -17.60 -22.85
N LEU A 572 20.29 -17.63 -23.17
CA LEU A 572 20.76 -17.98 -24.53
C LEU A 572 20.45 -19.45 -24.89
N PHE A 573 20.44 -20.37 -23.90
CA PHE A 573 20.00 -21.75 -24.14
C PHE A 573 18.54 -21.81 -24.56
N ASN A 574 17.69 -21.00 -23.94
CA ASN A 574 16.28 -20.88 -24.32
C ASN A 574 16.17 -20.31 -25.74
N ALA A 575 16.86 -19.21 -26.04
CA ALA A 575 16.85 -18.60 -27.36
C ALA A 575 17.32 -19.57 -28.45
N TYR A 576 18.41 -20.29 -28.23
CA TYR A 576 18.89 -21.31 -29.16
C TYR A 576 17.90 -22.45 -29.37
N LYS A 577 17.32 -22.96 -28.29
CA LYS A 577 16.31 -24.03 -28.36
C LYS A 577 15.05 -23.60 -29.10
N ILE A 578 14.62 -22.35 -28.97
CA ILE A 578 13.39 -21.82 -29.57
C ILE A 578 13.62 -21.49 -31.06
N THR A 579 14.73 -20.83 -31.39
CA THR A 579 14.96 -20.28 -32.74
C THR A 579 15.81 -21.18 -33.64
N GLY A 580 16.69 -21.99 -33.05
CA GLY A 580 17.71 -22.75 -33.78
C GLY A 580 18.83 -21.91 -34.34
N GLU A 581 18.91 -20.62 -34.03
CA GLU A 581 19.90 -19.72 -34.64
C GLU A 581 21.31 -19.91 -34.06
N GLU A 582 22.26 -20.17 -34.94
CA GLU A 582 23.65 -20.47 -34.57
C GLU A 582 24.34 -19.32 -33.79
N ARG A 583 23.93 -18.09 -33.96
CA ARG A 583 24.49 -16.96 -33.20
C ARG A 583 24.39 -17.18 -31.70
N TYR A 584 23.29 -17.75 -31.19
CA TYR A 584 23.11 -18.03 -29.76
C TYR A 584 24.03 -19.12 -29.27
N ARG A 585 24.20 -20.20 -30.04
CA ARG A 585 25.17 -21.25 -29.75
C ARG A 585 26.60 -20.71 -29.67
N LYS A 586 27.01 -19.88 -30.63
CA LYS A 586 28.31 -19.20 -30.59
C LYS A 586 28.48 -18.31 -29.37
N ALA A 587 27.44 -17.55 -28.98
CA ALA A 587 27.46 -16.72 -27.79
C ALA A 587 27.57 -17.54 -26.49
N ILE A 588 26.93 -18.70 -26.42
CA ILE A 588 27.06 -19.65 -25.28
C ILE A 588 28.52 -20.12 -25.19
N HIS A 589 29.13 -20.52 -26.31
CA HIS A 589 30.55 -20.91 -26.35
C HIS A 589 31.50 -19.78 -25.99
N LEU A 590 31.18 -18.54 -26.39
CA LEU A 590 31.95 -17.35 -26.01
C LEU A 590 31.96 -17.17 -24.48
N LEU A 591 30.81 -17.29 -23.84
CA LEU A 591 30.70 -17.20 -22.38
C LEU A 591 31.44 -18.35 -21.66
N TYR A 592 31.33 -19.56 -22.17
CA TYR A 592 32.08 -20.69 -21.64
C TYR A 592 33.60 -20.47 -21.74
N SER A 593 34.13 -20.01 -22.89
CA SER A 593 35.54 -19.69 -23.06
C SER A 593 36.01 -18.59 -22.09
N ALA A 594 35.13 -17.68 -21.74
CA ALA A 594 35.40 -16.66 -20.72
C ALA A 594 35.55 -17.27 -19.32
N ILE A 595 34.71 -18.25 -18.97
CA ILE A 595 34.78 -18.97 -17.68
C ILE A 595 36.05 -19.80 -17.58
N GLU A 596 36.48 -20.49 -18.66
CA GLU A 596 37.70 -21.26 -18.67
C GLU A 596 38.93 -20.43 -18.29
N LYS A 597 38.94 -19.15 -18.67
CA LYS A 597 40.02 -18.19 -18.41
C LYS A 597 39.78 -17.35 -17.14
N HIS A 598 38.69 -17.61 -16.39
CA HIS A 598 38.39 -16.85 -15.19
C HIS A 598 39.37 -17.14 -14.05
N PRO A 599 39.86 -16.12 -13.32
CA PRO A 599 40.83 -16.36 -12.25
C PRO A 599 40.24 -17.19 -11.12
N ARG A 600 41.10 -18.03 -10.49
CA ARG A 600 40.72 -18.94 -9.40
C ARG A 600 41.68 -18.77 -8.23
N ASN A 601 41.16 -19.06 -7.04
CA ASN A 601 41.97 -19.16 -5.85
C ASN A 601 42.78 -20.47 -5.77
N SER A 602 43.59 -20.67 -4.73
CA SER A 602 44.43 -21.85 -4.58
C SER A 602 43.68 -23.18 -4.47
N TYR A 603 42.40 -23.15 -4.20
CA TYR A 603 41.49 -24.30 -4.12
C TYR A 603 40.73 -24.56 -5.39
N GLY A 604 40.95 -23.77 -6.45
CA GLY A 604 40.21 -23.86 -7.72
C GLY A 604 38.86 -23.11 -7.71
N GLY A 605 38.51 -22.40 -6.64
CA GLY A 605 37.30 -21.58 -6.55
C GLY A 605 37.41 -20.32 -7.39
N PHE A 606 36.36 -19.96 -8.11
CA PHE A 606 36.33 -18.73 -8.91
C PHE A 606 36.39 -17.49 -8.02
N TRP A 607 37.21 -16.50 -8.41
CA TRP A 607 37.07 -15.16 -7.87
C TRP A 607 35.69 -14.58 -8.29
N HIS A 608 35.07 -13.82 -7.45
CA HIS A 608 33.80 -13.20 -7.85
C HIS A 608 33.98 -12.23 -9.03
N LYS A 609 35.04 -11.43 -8.98
CA LYS A 609 35.50 -10.54 -10.06
C LYS A 609 37.02 -10.49 -10.12
N GLU A 610 37.58 -10.19 -11.24
CA GLU A 610 39.03 -10.07 -11.41
C GLU A 610 39.65 -8.98 -10.52
N ASN A 611 38.90 -7.88 -10.30
CA ASN A 611 39.30 -6.81 -9.40
C ASN A 611 39.00 -7.10 -7.91
N TYR A 612 38.52 -8.29 -7.61
CA TYR A 612 38.38 -8.82 -6.24
C TYR A 612 39.21 -10.10 -6.09
N PRO A 613 40.56 -9.98 -6.14
CA PRO A 613 41.42 -11.13 -6.18
C PRO A 613 41.29 -12.01 -4.93
N TRP A 614 41.28 -13.31 -5.14
CA TRP A 614 41.19 -14.35 -4.11
C TRP A 614 39.87 -14.42 -3.34
N GLN A 615 38.83 -13.66 -3.77
CA GLN A 615 37.56 -13.58 -3.08
C GLN A 615 36.48 -14.45 -3.73
N MET A 616 35.88 -15.35 -2.96
CA MET A 616 34.68 -16.07 -3.34
C MET A 616 33.48 -15.41 -2.64
N TRP A 617 32.43 -15.12 -3.40
CA TRP A 617 31.18 -14.60 -2.89
C TRP A 617 30.04 -15.56 -3.23
N LEU A 618 29.03 -15.68 -2.37
CA LEU A 618 27.86 -16.52 -2.61
C LEU A 618 27.13 -16.14 -3.90
N ASP A 619 27.07 -14.84 -4.19
CA ASP A 619 26.47 -14.29 -5.42
C ASP A 619 27.09 -14.88 -6.69
N GLY A 620 28.41 -14.94 -6.75
CA GLY A 620 29.16 -15.47 -7.90
C GLY A 620 28.80 -16.92 -8.22
N LEU A 621 28.41 -17.69 -7.23
CA LEU A 621 28.01 -19.10 -7.43
C LEU A 621 26.77 -19.19 -8.32
N TYR A 622 25.73 -18.41 -8.03
CA TYR A 622 24.53 -18.41 -8.86
C TYR A 622 24.81 -17.86 -10.27
N MET A 623 25.68 -16.86 -10.35
CA MET A 623 26.00 -16.25 -11.64
C MET A 623 26.60 -17.26 -12.63
N CYS A 624 27.48 -18.15 -12.16
CA CYS A 624 28.29 -19.02 -12.99
C CYS A 624 27.91 -20.51 -12.91
N ALA A 625 27.77 -21.10 -11.72
CA ALA A 625 27.69 -22.54 -11.56
C ALA A 625 26.50 -23.20 -12.31
N PRO A 626 25.25 -22.66 -12.27
CA PRO A 626 24.16 -23.24 -13.06
C PRO A 626 24.38 -23.16 -14.58
N PHE A 627 25.00 -22.08 -15.10
CA PHE A 627 25.35 -21.96 -16.51
C PHE A 627 26.38 -23.05 -16.90
N LEU A 628 27.41 -23.24 -16.07
CA LEU A 628 28.48 -24.21 -16.32
C LEU A 628 27.92 -25.64 -16.29
N ALA A 629 27.05 -25.98 -15.32
CA ALA A 629 26.41 -27.28 -15.26
C ALA A 629 25.49 -27.54 -16.48
N GLN A 630 24.71 -26.55 -16.91
CA GLN A 630 23.89 -26.62 -18.09
C GLN A 630 24.73 -26.82 -19.36
N TYR A 631 25.81 -26.03 -19.51
CA TYR A 631 26.73 -26.17 -20.61
C TYR A 631 27.30 -27.59 -20.69
N GLY A 632 27.73 -28.12 -19.55
CA GLY A 632 28.23 -29.49 -19.46
C GLY A 632 27.26 -30.55 -19.94
N LYS A 633 25.98 -30.40 -19.57
CA LYS A 633 24.91 -31.31 -19.99
C LYS A 633 24.57 -31.17 -21.47
N GLU A 634 24.37 -29.95 -21.97
CA GLU A 634 23.90 -29.65 -23.32
C GLU A 634 24.98 -29.98 -24.39
N PHE A 635 26.26 -29.80 -24.07
CA PHE A 635 27.39 -30.00 -24.99
C PHE A 635 28.28 -31.20 -24.67
N GLY A 636 27.83 -32.08 -23.76
CA GLY A 636 28.54 -33.32 -23.46
C GLY A 636 29.90 -33.14 -22.81
N LYS A 637 30.03 -32.13 -21.93
CA LYS A 637 31.27 -31.83 -21.20
C LYS A 637 31.12 -32.06 -19.68
N PRO A 638 31.23 -33.31 -19.20
CA PRO A 638 31.01 -33.66 -17.80
C PRO A 638 31.94 -32.93 -16.84
N GLU A 639 33.15 -32.55 -17.28
CA GLU A 639 34.12 -31.75 -16.51
C GLU A 639 33.53 -30.40 -16.06
N CYS A 640 32.61 -29.81 -16.82
CA CYS A 640 31.94 -28.58 -16.47
C CYS A 640 30.94 -28.82 -15.33
N ILE A 641 30.30 -29.99 -15.30
CA ILE A 641 29.40 -30.39 -14.19
C ILE A 641 30.24 -30.63 -12.93
N ASP A 642 31.36 -31.34 -13.05
CA ASP A 642 32.30 -31.57 -11.96
C ASP A 642 32.80 -30.26 -11.34
N ASP A 643 33.14 -29.27 -12.17
CA ASP A 643 33.60 -27.96 -11.72
C ASP A 643 32.45 -27.20 -11.00
N ALA A 644 31.24 -27.18 -11.55
CA ALA A 644 30.09 -26.57 -10.87
C ALA A 644 29.84 -27.19 -9.51
N ILE A 645 29.92 -28.50 -9.36
CA ILE A 645 29.84 -29.22 -8.08
C ILE A 645 31.00 -28.82 -7.16
N HIS A 646 32.22 -28.76 -7.68
CA HIS A 646 33.42 -28.35 -6.92
C HIS A 646 33.23 -26.95 -6.31
N GLN A 647 32.75 -25.98 -7.09
CA GLN A 647 32.47 -24.64 -6.58
C GLN A 647 31.48 -24.68 -5.39
N CYS A 648 30.43 -25.49 -5.49
CA CYS A 648 29.45 -25.66 -4.40
C CYS A 648 30.09 -26.29 -3.14
N LEU A 649 30.94 -27.29 -3.31
CA LEU A 649 31.62 -27.95 -2.19
C LEU A 649 32.62 -27.01 -1.49
N LEU A 650 33.32 -26.15 -2.23
CA LEU A 650 34.20 -25.13 -1.67
C LEU A 650 33.46 -24.15 -0.78
N VAL A 651 32.29 -23.66 -1.20
CA VAL A 651 31.46 -22.78 -0.38
C VAL A 651 31.04 -23.47 0.90
N ARG A 652 30.55 -24.72 0.82
CA ARG A 652 30.19 -25.47 2.02
C ARG A 652 31.35 -25.61 3.00
N LYS A 653 32.54 -25.86 2.47
CA LYS A 653 33.76 -26.09 3.28
C LYS A 653 34.26 -24.82 3.96
N HIS A 654 34.25 -23.68 3.24
CA HIS A 654 34.97 -22.47 3.69
C HIS A 654 34.06 -21.37 4.23
N MET A 655 32.77 -21.33 3.82
CA MET A 655 31.90 -20.18 4.10
C MET A 655 30.74 -20.50 5.06
N ARG A 656 30.58 -21.76 5.47
CA ARG A 656 29.53 -22.18 6.42
C ARG A 656 29.95 -21.88 7.85
N ASP A 657 29.12 -21.16 8.59
CA ASP A 657 29.29 -21.01 10.04
C ASP A 657 28.89 -22.30 10.79
N LYS A 658 29.78 -22.82 11.58
CA LYS A 658 29.58 -24.08 12.32
C LYS A 658 28.55 -23.95 13.44
N LYS A 659 28.38 -22.75 13.99
CA LYS A 659 27.50 -22.47 15.12
C LYS A 659 26.04 -22.33 14.69
N THR A 660 25.77 -21.56 13.67
CA THR A 660 24.42 -21.25 13.19
C THR A 660 23.95 -22.11 12.02
N GLY A 661 24.89 -22.62 11.22
CA GLY A 661 24.62 -23.28 9.95
C GLY A 661 24.43 -22.32 8.77
N LEU A 662 24.40 -21.00 9.02
CA LEU A 662 24.31 -19.99 7.99
C LEU A 662 25.59 -19.86 7.19
N TYR A 663 25.55 -19.11 6.10
CA TYR A 663 26.70 -18.87 5.25
C TYR A 663 27.04 -17.38 5.21
N TYR A 664 28.33 -17.08 5.34
CA TYR A 664 28.83 -15.71 5.24
C TYR A 664 28.75 -15.22 3.80
N HIS A 665 28.59 -13.91 3.60
CA HIS A 665 28.43 -13.29 2.28
C HIS A 665 29.62 -13.59 1.36
N ALA A 666 30.85 -13.47 1.90
CA ALA A 666 32.07 -13.67 1.14
C ALA A 666 33.21 -14.26 2.00
N TRP A 667 34.18 -14.84 1.31
CA TRP A 667 35.42 -15.34 1.85
C TRP A 667 36.63 -14.83 1.03
N ASP A 668 37.56 -14.18 1.73
CA ASP A 668 38.87 -13.78 1.20
C ASP A 668 39.93 -14.81 1.61
N GLU A 669 40.40 -15.61 0.67
CA GLU A 669 41.41 -16.62 0.96
C GLU A 669 42.70 -16.02 1.58
N LYS A 670 43.09 -14.81 1.15
CA LYS A 670 44.32 -14.15 1.62
C LYS A 670 44.14 -13.37 2.92
N LYS A 671 42.87 -13.19 3.39
CA LYS A 671 42.52 -12.53 4.65
C LYS A 671 43.05 -11.10 4.78
N VAL A 672 43.16 -10.40 3.65
CA VAL A 672 43.76 -9.05 3.59
C VAL A 672 42.71 -7.95 3.45
N GLN A 673 41.45 -8.32 3.19
CA GLN A 673 40.37 -7.35 2.99
C GLN A 673 39.93 -6.78 4.34
N ARG A 674 39.70 -5.48 4.41
CA ARG A 674 39.21 -4.80 5.63
C ARG A 674 37.81 -5.24 6.08
N TRP A 675 37.01 -5.76 5.17
CA TRP A 675 35.67 -6.27 5.44
C TRP A 675 35.66 -7.69 6.02
N CYS A 676 36.78 -8.39 6.07
CA CYS A 676 36.83 -9.76 6.56
C CYS A 676 37.51 -9.88 7.93
N ASP A 677 37.13 -10.92 8.64
CA ASP A 677 37.84 -11.35 9.86
C ASP A 677 39.27 -11.82 9.48
N PRO A 678 40.31 -11.28 10.11
CA PRO A 678 41.72 -11.57 9.75
C PRO A 678 42.15 -13.01 10.10
N ALA A 679 41.43 -13.71 10.97
CA ALA A 679 41.74 -15.10 11.30
C ALA A 679 41.13 -16.08 10.30
N THR A 680 39.94 -15.82 9.82
CA THR A 680 39.16 -16.72 8.97
C THR A 680 39.08 -16.29 7.50
N GLY A 681 39.13 -14.99 7.20
CA GLY A 681 38.87 -14.41 5.87
C GLY A 681 37.38 -14.24 5.56
N LEU A 682 36.51 -14.54 6.50
CA LEU A 682 35.05 -14.48 6.31
C LEU A 682 34.50 -13.07 6.55
N SER A 683 33.47 -12.68 5.85
CA SER A 683 32.71 -11.47 6.11
C SER A 683 31.99 -11.54 7.46
N HIS A 684 31.58 -10.38 8.01
CA HIS A 684 31.06 -10.35 9.40
C HIS A 684 29.62 -10.80 9.55
N HIS A 685 28.81 -10.68 8.49
CA HIS A 685 27.36 -10.88 8.56
C HIS A 685 26.81 -11.88 7.54
N PHE A 686 25.62 -12.39 7.86
CA PHE A 686 24.86 -13.32 7.03
C PHE A 686 23.81 -12.52 6.23
N TRP A 687 24.20 -12.02 5.07
CA TRP A 687 23.31 -11.25 4.21
C TRP A 687 22.28 -12.16 3.53
N GLY A 688 20.98 -11.85 3.70
CA GLY A 688 19.89 -12.72 3.26
C GLY A 688 19.94 -13.03 1.76
N ARG A 689 20.09 -12.01 0.91
CA ARG A 689 20.12 -12.21 -0.55
C ARG A 689 21.31 -13.05 -1.02
N SER A 690 22.47 -12.92 -0.40
CA SER A 690 23.61 -13.77 -0.77
C SER A 690 23.35 -15.24 -0.48
N ILE A 691 22.69 -15.54 0.67
CA ILE A 691 22.26 -16.91 0.99
C ILE A 691 21.16 -17.38 0.03
N GLY A 692 20.26 -16.47 -0.39
CA GLY A 692 19.28 -16.73 -1.44
C GLY A 692 19.92 -17.17 -2.75
N TRP A 693 20.94 -16.43 -3.21
CA TRP A 693 21.74 -16.82 -4.38
C TRP A 693 22.41 -18.17 -4.23
N TRP A 694 22.97 -18.43 -3.07
CA TRP A 694 23.58 -19.71 -2.77
C TRP A 694 22.61 -20.87 -2.86
N MET A 695 21.45 -20.75 -2.22
CA MET A 695 20.43 -21.79 -2.26
C MET A 695 19.88 -22.01 -3.68
N MET A 696 19.65 -20.93 -4.44
CA MET A 696 19.29 -21.01 -5.85
C MET A 696 20.36 -21.69 -6.69
N ALA A 697 21.65 -21.42 -6.45
CA ALA A 697 22.75 -22.02 -7.18
C ALA A 697 22.74 -23.55 -7.04
N VAL A 698 22.66 -24.06 -5.80
CA VAL A 698 22.63 -25.51 -5.56
C VAL A 698 21.37 -26.14 -6.16
N THR A 699 20.21 -25.48 -6.02
CA THR A 699 18.92 -25.93 -6.54
C THR A 699 18.94 -26.05 -8.07
N ASP A 700 19.52 -25.07 -8.77
CA ASP A 700 19.55 -25.04 -10.23
C ASP A 700 20.67 -25.93 -10.82
N VAL A 701 21.82 -26.07 -10.16
CA VAL A 701 22.88 -27.00 -10.57
C VAL A 701 22.35 -28.45 -10.57
N LEU A 702 21.56 -28.82 -9.57
CA LEU A 702 20.99 -30.17 -9.48
C LEU A 702 20.12 -30.60 -10.68
N ASP A 703 19.57 -29.67 -11.47
CA ASP A 703 18.81 -29.98 -12.69
C ASP A 703 19.69 -30.60 -13.78
N PHE A 704 20.97 -30.31 -13.74
CA PHE A 704 21.93 -30.68 -14.78
C PHE A 704 22.90 -31.79 -14.33
N VAL A 705 22.97 -32.07 -13.03
CA VAL A 705 23.79 -33.15 -12.50
C VAL A 705 23.08 -34.49 -12.71
N PRO A 706 23.69 -35.47 -13.40
CA PRO A 706 23.11 -36.79 -13.62
C PRO A 706 22.71 -37.49 -12.30
N GLU A 707 21.62 -38.26 -12.31
CA GLU A 707 21.15 -38.97 -11.12
C GLU A 707 22.19 -39.92 -10.52
N ASN A 708 22.95 -40.56 -11.35
CA ASN A 708 24.01 -41.48 -10.97
C ASN A 708 25.36 -40.79 -10.66
N HIS A 709 25.44 -39.48 -10.66
CA HIS A 709 26.68 -38.77 -10.39
C HIS A 709 27.10 -38.98 -8.91
N PRO A 710 28.39 -39.39 -8.64
CA PRO A 710 28.82 -39.80 -7.29
C PRO A 710 28.66 -38.70 -6.23
N LYS A 711 28.76 -37.43 -6.61
CA LYS A 711 28.66 -36.29 -5.69
C LYS A 711 27.27 -35.63 -5.64
N ARG A 712 26.27 -36.18 -6.38
CA ARG A 712 24.89 -35.62 -6.38
C ARG A 712 24.30 -35.62 -4.96
N GLY A 713 24.54 -36.70 -4.19
CA GLY A 713 24.08 -36.80 -2.81
C GLY A 713 24.64 -35.72 -1.89
N GLU A 714 25.88 -35.26 -2.13
CA GLU A 714 26.48 -34.16 -1.35
C GLU A 714 25.75 -32.82 -1.60
N LEU A 715 25.36 -32.53 -2.85
CA LEU A 715 24.58 -31.32 -3.19
C LEU A 715 23.18 -31.35 -2.56
N ILE A 716 22.52 -32.52 -2.60
CA ILE A 716 21.23 -32.71 -1.96
C ILE A 716 21.35 -32.48 -0.43
N ALA A 717 22.39 -33.02 0.19
CA ALA A 717 22.65 -32.79 1.61
C ALA A 717 22.94 -31.33 1.95
N ILE A 718 23.62 -30.59 1.07
CA ILE A 718 23.79 -29.13 1.21
C ILE A 718 22.44 -28.43 1.18
N LEU A 719 21.58 -28.78 0.22
CA LEU A 719 20.28 -28.16 0.05
C LEU A 719 19.32 -28.43 1.22
N ASP A 720 19.28 -29.65 1.73
CA ASP A 720 18.47 -30.01 2.90
C ASP A 720 18.97 -29.31 4.19
N ASP A 721 20.32 -29.22 4.38
CA ASP A 721 20.92 -28.46 5.48
C ASP A 721 20.59 -26.96 5.42
N LEU A 722 20.67 -26.36 4.21
CA LEU A 722 20.26 -24.98 3.97
C LEU A 722 18.76 -24.77 4.27
N ALA A 723 17.89 -25.66 3.76
CA ALA A 723 16.46 -25.58 3.99
C ALA A 723 16.13 -25.66 5.49
N ALA A 724 16.76 -26.61 6.20
CA ALA A 724 16.56 -26.73 7.64
C ALA A 724 17.07 -25.53 8.43
N THR A 725 18.21 -24.99 8.03
CA THR A 725 18.84 -23.83 8.68
C THR A 725 18.02 -22.57 8.45
N MET A 726 17.64 -22.26 7.23
CA MET A 726 16.90 -21.03 6.91
C MET A 726 15.57 -20.96 7.64
N LEU A 727 14.86 -22.06 7.83
CA LEU A 727 13.60 -22.05 8.60
C LEU A 727 13.77 -21.60 10.05
N LYS A 728 14.92 -21.85 10.68
CA LYS A 728 15.20 -21.42 12.07
C LYS A 728 15.28 -19.91 12.21
N PHE A 729 15.63 -19.23 11.13
CA PHE A 729 15.79 -17.77 11.06
C PHE A 729 14.65 -17.07 10.33
N ARG A 730 13.53 -17.76 10.07
CA ARG A 730 12.33 -17.20 9.50
C ARG A 730 11.49 -16.54 10.61
N LYS A 731 11.11 -15.27 10.43
CA LYS A 731 10.21 -14.56 11.34
C LYS A 731 9.03 -14.00 10.57
N ASP A 732 7.80 -14.22 11.06
CA ASP A 732 6.55 -13.85 10.38
C ASP A 732 6.47 -14.36 8.93
N GLY A 733 7.03 -15.53 8.66
CA GLY A 733 7.04 -16.13 7.33
C GLY A 733 8.10 -15.58 6.36
N CYS A 734 8.83 -14.54 6.71
CA CYS A 734 9.82 -13.85 5.88
C CYS A 734 11.26 -14.00 6.43
N TRP A 735 12.24 -13.61 5.61
CA TRP A 735 13.62 -13.43 6.02
C TRP A 735 14.01 -11.96 5.96
N TYR A 736 14.98 -11.59 6.79
CA TYR A 736 15.44 -10.22 6.96
C TYR A 736 16.73 -9.96 6.17
N GLN A 737 17.04 -8.67 5.94
CA GLN A 737 18.25 -8.23 5.22
C GLN A 737 19.51 -8.89 5.81
N LEU A 738 19.67 -8.92 7.15
CA LEU A 738 20.63 -9.74 7.87
C LEU A 738 19.89 -10.83 8.66
N VAL A 739 20.07 -12.06 8.24
CA VAL A 739 19.20 -13.20 8.56
C VAL A 739 19.10 -13.51 10.04
N ASN A 740 20.19 -13.38 10.79
CA ASN A 740 20.28 -13.74 12.22
C ASN A 740 20.08 -12.55 13.17
N LEU A 741 19.73 -11.38 12.65
CA LEU A 741 19.58 -10.14 13.43
C LEU A 741 18.17 -9.54 13.27
N GLN A 742 17.14 -10.40 13.25
CA GLN A 742 15.75 -9.99 13.01
C GLN A 742 15.21 -8.98 14.03
N ASP A 743 15.75 -8.99 15.25
CA ASP A 743 15.30 -8.14 16.35
C ASP A 743 16.15 -6.86 16.50
N ARG A 744 17.20 -6.69 15.66
CA ARG A 744 18.04 -5.50 15.69
C ARG A 744 17.49 -4.44 14.73
N HIS A 745 16.93 -3.35 15.27
CA HIS A 745 16.48 -2.20 14.47
C HIS A 745 17.68 -1.48 13.83
N PRO A 746 17.62 -0.99 12.58
CA PRO A 746 16.47 -0.98 11.64
C PRO A 746 16.46 -2.14 10.62
N ASN A 747 16.89 -3.34 10.98
CA ASN A 747 16.83 -4.49 10.09
C ASN A 747 15.36 -4.77 9.67
N TYR A 748 15.14 -5.19 8.44
CA TYR A 748 13.81 -5.27 7.83
C TYR A 748 13.58 -6.61 7.12
N LYS A 749 12.28 -6.98 6.93
CA LYS A 749 11.87 -8.11 6.09
C LYS A 749 12.25 -7.81 4.66
N GLU A 750 13.05 -8.66 4.05
CA GLU A 750 13.67 -8.36 2.76
C GLU A 750 13.01 -9.18 1.63
N GLY A 751 12.54 -8.46 0.59
CA GLY A 751 11.74 -9.05 -0.49
C GLY A 751 12.50 -10.01 -1.39
N THR A 752 13.78 -9.74 -1.68
CA THR A 752 14.54 -10.58 -2.61
C THR A 752 14.87 -11.94 -2.03
N VAL A 753 15.42 -11.99 -0.80
CA VAL A 753 15.70 -13.29 -0.16
C VAL A 753 14.43 -14.09 0.06
N THR A 754 13.32 -13.43 0.45
CA THR A 754 12.06 -14.15 0.71
C THR A 754 11.51 -14.77 -0.58
N SER A 755 11.57 -14.06 -1.72
CA SER A 755 11.19 -14.58 -3.04
C SER A 755 12.11 -15.71 -3.53
N MET A 756 13.42 -15.59 -3.29
CA MET A 756 14.39 -16.65 -3.61
C MET A 756 14.14 -17.92 -2.76
N MET A 757 13.82 -17.77 -1.48
CA MET A 757 13.45 -18.90 -0.63
C MET A 757 12.16 -19.56 -1.13
N LEU A 758 11.14 -18.78 -1.50
CA LEU A 758 9.91 -19.31 -2.11
C LEU A 758 10.24 -20.21 -3.31
N TYR A 759 11.07 -19.70 -4.24
CA TYR A 759 11.51 -20.47 -5.40
C TYR A 759 12.25 -21.75 -5.03
N CYS A 760 13.24 -21.66 -4.13
CA CYS A 760 14.07 -22.80 -3.76
C CYS A 760 13.28 -23.90 -3.06
N TYR A 761 12.44 -23.58 -2.08
CA TYR A 761 11.61 -24.58 -1.40
C TYR A 761 10.60 -25.23 -2.35
N THR A 762 9.95 -24.42 -3.21
CA THR A 762 8.99 -24.94 -4.19
C THR A 762 9.65 -25.92 -5.16
N LYS A 763 10.75 -25.52 -5.76
CA LYS A 763 11.47 -26.34 -6.74
C LYS A 763 12.09 -27.59 -6.10
N ALA A 764 12.74 -27.42 -4.96
CA ALA A 764 13.37 -28.55 -4.27
C ALA A 764 12.35 -29.63 -3.83
N LEU A 765 11.14 -29.21 -3.43
CA LEU A 765 10.04 -30.13 -3.13
C LEU A 765 9.51 -30.84 -4.39
N GLN A 766 9.28 -30.11 -5.48
CA GLN A 766 8.79 -30.70 -6.73
C GLN A 766 9.77 -31.69 -7.34
N LYS A 767 11.06 -31.40 -7.23
CA LYS A 767 12.14 -32.25 -7.72
C LYS A 767 12.53 -33.37 -6.75
N GLY A 768 11.94 -33.42 -5.55
CA GLY A 768 12.27 -34.42 -4.54
C GLY A 768 13.65 -34.26 -3.89
N TYR A 769 14.25 -33.07 -3.97
CA TYR A 769 15.58 -32.81 -3.37
C TYR A 769 15.53 -32.65 -1.85
N ILE A 770 14.37 -32.23 -1.33
CA ILE A 770 14.13 -32.12 0.11
C ILE A 770 12.86 -32.89 0.53
N SER A 771 12.75 -33.23 1.80
CA SER A 771 11.68 -34.06 2.35
C SER A 771 10.29 -33.41 2.23
N ARG A 772 9.39 -34.00 1.43
CA ARG A 772 8.00 -33.57 1.34
C ARG A 772 7.29 -33.62 2.71
N ARG A 773 7.58 -34.63 3.52
CA ARG A 773 6.99 -34.78 4.86
C ARG A 773 7.31 -33.56 5.76
N LYS A 774 8.51 -33.02 5.63
CA LYS A 774 9.01 -31.92 6.49
C LYS A 774 8.62 -30.53 5.97
N TYR A 775 8.55 -30.34 4.65
CA TYR A 775 8.52 -29.02 4.04
C TYR A 775 7.30 -28.74 3.15
N LYS A 776 6.32 -29.65 3.05
CA LYS A 776 5.21 -29.56 2.07
C LYS A 776 4.40 -28.25 2.14
N ASP A 777 4.25 -27.67 3.34
CA ASP A 777 3.43 -26.49 3.58
C ASP A 777 4.25 -25.19 3.48
N VAL A 778 5.59 -25.30 3.58
CA VAL A 778 6.51 -24.15 3.62
C VAL A 778 6.37 -23.18 2.42
N PRO A 779 6.25 -23.65 1.16
CA PRO A 779 6.07 -22.73 0.03
C PRO A 779 4.82 -21.86 0.17
N MET A 780 3.68 -22.43 0.54
CA MET A 780 2.44 -21.67 0.68
C MET A 780 2.46 -20.74 1.90
N GLU A 781 3.17 -21.12 2.97
CA GLU A 781 3.41 -20.23 4.10
C GLU A 781 4.26 -19.02 3.70
N ILE A 782 5.33 -19.22 2.92
CA ILE A 782 6.17 -18.13 2.40
C ILE A 782 5.36 -17.25 1.44
N TYR A 783 4.62 -17.87 0.50
CA TYR A 783 3.77 -17.12 -0.42
C TYR A 783 2.77 -16.23 0.33
N SER A 784 2.09 -16.78 1.33
CA SER A 784 1.15 -16.04 2.17
C SER A 784 1.82 -14.89 2.94
N ALA A 785 3.05 -15.10 3.43
CA ALA A 785 3.82 -14.06 4.10
C ALA A 785 4.25 -12.94 3.15
N ILE A 786 4.65 -13.28 1.91
CA ILE A 786 4.92 -12.29 0.87
C ILE A 786 3.66 -11.45 0.62
N GLN A 787 2.50 -12.09 0.41
CA GLN A 787 1.23 -11.39 0.18
C GLN A 787 0.83 -10.48 1.35
N GLN A 788 1.25 -10.82 2.56
CA GLN A 788 0.92 -10.05 3.76
C GLN A 788 1.89 -8.90 4.04
N HIS A 789 3.18 -9.06 3.76
CA HIS A 789 4.23 -8.17 4.25
C HIS A 789 5.07 -7.51 3.16
N LEU A 790 5.12 -8.09 1.97
CA LEU A 790 6.07 -7.73 0.92
C LEU A 790 5.39 -7.51 -0.44
N PHE A 791 4.05 -7.48 -0.47
CA PHE A 791 3.27 -7.30 -1.68
C PHE A 791 2.29 -6.16 -1.49
N SER A 792 2.21 -5.27 -2.47
CA SER A 792 1.21 -4.22 -2.56
C SER A 792 0.69 -4.08 -3.99
N VAL A 793 -0.21 -3.16 -4.19
CA VAL A 793 -0.71 -2.77 -5.51
C VAL A 793 -0.47 -1.28 -5.64
N ASP A 794 0.15 -0.86 -6.73
CA ASP A 794 0.42 0.55 -6.97
C ASP A 794 -0.85 1.33 -7.37
N SER A 795 -0.73 2.64 -7.54
CA SER A 795 -1.84 3.53 -7.91
C SER A 795 -2.48 3.20 -9.28
N ASN A 796 -1.80 2.45 -10.13
CA ASN A 796 -2.30 1.98 -11.43
C ASN A 796 -2.93 0.58 -11.36
N GLY A 797 -3.04 0.00 -10.18
CA GLY A 797 -3.56 -1.35 -9.97
C GLY A 797 -2.55 -2.47 -10.30
N LEU A 798 -1.27 -2.15 -10.47
CA LEU A 798 -0.23 -3.13 -10.80
C LEU A 798 0.39 -3.74 -9.54
N PRO A 799 0.68 -5.04 -9.52
CA PRO A 799 1.39 -5.70 -8.43
C PRO A 799 2.77 -5.10 -8.15
N ASP A 800 3.07 -4.88 -6.88
CA ASP A 800 4.37 -4.46 -6.37
C ASP A 800 4.95 -5.48 -5.39
N LEU A 801 6.17 -5.94 -5.65
CA LEU A 801 7.00 -6.66 -4.67
C LEU A 801 7.89 -5.64 -3.96
N THR A 802 7.64 -5.42 -2.68
CA THR A 802 8.23 -4.34 -1.90
C THR A 802 9.43 -4.77 -1.05
N GLN A 803 10.06 -3.82 -0.35
CA GLN A 803 11.16 -4.07 0.61
C GLN A 803 12.35 -4.83 0.00
N CYS A 804 12.68 -4.57 -1.27
CA CYS A 804 13.82 -5.19 -1.92
C CYS A 804 15.09 -4.34 -1.73
N CYS A 805 16.14 -4.91 -1.18
CA CYS A 805 17.46 -4.27 -1.16
C CYS A 805 17.96 -4.06 -2.60
N LYS A 806 18.24 -2.80 -2.98
CA LYS A 806 18.67 -2.50 -4.34
C LYS A 806 19.98 -3.19 -4.69
N VAL A 807 20.99 -3.05 -3.85
CA VAL A 807 22.31 -3.65 -4.04
C VAL A 807 23.04 -3.75 -2.70
N ALA A 808 23.86 -4.78 -2.50
CA ALA A 808 24.87 -4.78 -1.47
C ALA A 808 26.13 -5.50 -1.97
N GLY A 809 27.25 -5.22 -1.37
CA GLY A 809 28.54 -5.80 -1.75
C GLY A 809 29.62 -5.51 -0.70
N LEU A 810 30.86 -5.85 -0.98
CA LEU A 810 31.99 -5.67 -0.07
C LEU A 810 33.16 -5.00 -0.80
N GLY A 811 33.91 -4.17 -0.09
CA GLY A 811 35.02 -3.42 -0.68
C GLY A 811 34.56 -2.35 -1.69
N GLY A 812 35.45 -2.00 -2.61
CA GLY A 812 35.18 -0.98 -3.64
C GLY A 812 35.43 0.45 -3.18
N ASN A 813 34.96 1.41 -4.00
CA ASN A 813 35.02 2.83 -3.70
C ASN A 813 33.67 3.49 -4.05
N PRO A 814 32.91 4.09 -3.09
CA PRO A 814 33.23 4.11 -1.66
C PRO A 814 33.36 2.71 -1.05
N TYR A 815 34.13 2.61 0.04
CA TYR A 815 34.44 1.32 0.65
C TYR A 815 33.23 0.77 1.43
N ARG A 816 32.79 -0.43 1.10
CA ARG A 816 31.71 -1.18 1.73
C ARG A 816 32.33 -2.16 2.72
N ASP A 817 32.20 -1.83 4.01
CA ASP A 817 32.89 -2.53 5.08
C ASP A 817 32.19 -3.81 5.57
N GLY A 818 30.96 -4.07 5.09
CA GLY A 818 30.17 -5.23 5.49
C GLY A 818 29.66 -5.16 6.93
N SER A 819 29.62 -3.97 7.56
CA SER A 819 29.03 -3.75 8.88
C SER A 819 27.50 -3.83 8.84
N PHE A 820 26.86 -3.92 10.00
CA PHE A 820 25.42 -3.83 10.11
C PHE A 820 24.91 -2.52 9.54
N GLU A 821 25.53 -1.42 9.91
CA GLU A 821 25.20 -0.07 9.51
C GLU A 821 25.28 0.09 7.98
N TYR A 822 26.31 -0.49 7.36
CA TYR A 822 26.43 -0.52 5.90
C TYR A 822 25.25 -1.25 5.25
N TYR A 823 24.89 -2.46 5.69
CA TYR A 823 23.78 -3.20 5.10
C TYR A 823 22.43 -2.47 5.29
N MET A 824 22.25 -1.72 6.37
CA MET A 824 21.03 -0.94 6.61
C MET A 824 21.00 0.38 5.82
N SER A 825 22.14 0.88 5.36
CA SER A 825 22.22 2.10 4.54
C SER A 825 21.93 1.88 3.05
N GLU A 826 21.88 0.61 2.61
CA GLU A 826 21.61 0.30 1.21
C GLU A 826 20.16 0.62 0.84
N PRO A 827 19.92 1.28 -0.32
CA PRO A 827 18.58 1.68 -0.72
C PRO A 827 17.60 0.50 -0.85
N ILE A 828 16.38 0.71 -0.39
CA ILE A 828 15.25 -0.21 -0.55
C ILE A 828 14.42 0.25 -1.75
N ARG A 829 13.89 -0.69 -2.53
CA ARG A 829 13.01 -0.40 -3.67
C ARG A 829 11.94 -1.48 -3.84
N SER A 830 10.93 -1.19 -4.66
CA SER A 830 9.97 -2.20 -5.15
C SER A 830 10.44 -2.79 -6.48
N ASN A 831 9.89 -3.94 -6.82
CA ASN A 831 10.02 -4.61 -8.13
C ASN A 831 11.48 -4.81 -8.58
N ASP A 832 12.31 -5.22 -7.65
CA ASP A 832 13.67 -5.61 -7.99
C ASP A 832 13.66 -6.94 -8.76
N PRO A 833 14.28 -7.05 -9.96
CA PRO A 833 14.29 -8.30 -10.74
C PRO A 833 14.79 -9.51 -9.95
N LYS A 834 15.61 -9.29 -8.94
CA LYS A 834 16.12 -10.33 -8.02
C LYS A 834 15.04 -10.88 -7.07
N ALA A 835 13.92 -10.18 -6.93
CA ALA A 835 12.69 -10.67 -6.28
C ALA A 835 11.69 -11.16 -7.32
N VAL A 836 11.43 -10.34 -8.36
CA VAL A 836 10.43 -10.57 -9.40
C VAL A 836 10.66 -11.90 -10.13
N GLY A 837 11.86 -12.13 -10.64
CA GLY A 837 12.19 -13.39 -11.36
C GLY A 837 11.92 -14.64 -10.51
N PRO A 838 12.52 -14.79 -9.32
CA PRO A 838 12.24 -15.92 -8.42
C PRO A 838 10.78 -16.05 -8.00
N PHE A 839 10.07 -14.94 -7.79
CA PHE A 839 8.66 -14.96 -7.43
C PHE A 839 7.79 -15.50 -8.57
N ILE A 840 7.97 -15.00 -9.81
CA ILE A 840 7.27 -15.50 -10.99
C ILE A 840 7.54 -17.00 -11.18
N MET A 841 8.81 -17.42 -11.12
CA MET A 841 9.19 -18.83 -11.26
C MET A 841 8.52 -19.73 -10.21
N ALA A 842 8.47 -19.27 -8.97
CA ALA A 842 7.81 -19.99 -7.88
C ALA A 842 6.29 -20.07 -8.09
N CYS A 843 5.64 -18.96 -8.46
CA CYS A 843 4.20 -18.93 -8.74
C CYS A 843 3.84 -19.89 -9.89
N ILE A 844 4.62 -19.94 -10.97
CA ILE A 844 4.42 -20.90 -12.06
C ILE A 844 4.39 -22.33 -11.53
N MET A 845 5.35 -22.70 -10.69
CA MET A 845 5.46 -24.04 -10.11
C MET A 845 4.33 -24.34 -9.11
N LEU A 846 3.79 -23.35 -8.43
CA LEU A 846 2.67 -23.47 -7.51
C LEU A 846 1.31 -23.48 -8.22
N GLY A 847 1.26 -23.13 -9.52
CA GLY A 847 0.03 -22.98 -10.27
C GLY A 847 -0.75 -21.69 -9.92
N LEU A 848 -0.02 -20.68 -9.48
CA LEU A 848 -0.52 -19.37 -9.06
C LEU A 848 -0.31 -18.30 -10.12
#